data_3c95e24cc29e0d20f917feb147374d94
#
_entry.id   3c95e24cc29e0d20f917feb147374d94
#
_cell.length_a   1.000
_cell.length_b   1.000
_cell.length_c   1.000
_cell.angle_alpha   90.00
_cell.angle_beta   90.00
_cell.angle_gamma   90.00
#
_symmetry.space_group_name_H-M   'P 1'
#
loop_
_entity.id
_entity.type
_entity.pdbx_description
1 polymer ?
#
loop_
_entity_poly.entity_id
_entity_poly.type
_entity_poly.pdbx_seq_one_letter_code
_entity_poly.pdbx_strand_id
1 'polypeptide(L)'
;LKKIYLFKDIGSDSINERYPLYYSLADYIVKEGFPKWSFNQGMGQNIFPLGLDPTLFFILVLGKNKVYYTIFFAELLKIFFAGLFFYFFLKKINISKYTSVIGSILYSFSGYIILGGQWGLFSTSAVYVALLLYAFEKLYQDDNWILFPISIFLIASFQPFYLYLICLFLLIYIIFRLLETNEREVSKIFRLFVRLFLLGIIGIAMSSFFLINGLQLMLQSPRGSGESSYFSYLLSKPFWALEGTDWGKTHYLTALMRFFSSDMLGTGNYFQGWRNYLEAPLFYCGLISLVLLPHFLNFADKKKKIIYFAFILVFIVPVIFPFFRYAFWLFTGNYYRIFSLFVALSMLLIALKSMDHIDSTSNASFKITLATFLFLVFLLYYPYDNAKIIHHHIRNIVALLILTYSVLIYLLQFKRIKNYVKITLLFIIAIELIYFSGITVNKRPVMSHKETTMKVGYNDYTVNAVYFLKQKDKTFFRINKDYSSGLAMHKSDNDANAQDFYGTPSYHGFNQINYIKFLKELEIIESTYEVNTRWHRGLVHWPLLHSFASIKYALSKEKFPSLLKFGYFPVATFGNINIFQNKFTLPLGFSYEKYISLKDFKTLSQDRKILALYKAAVIDDSIDDKIKKLKKLDIKEIPSDFSLKEYARDIELLKKVSFVIIKHGQNNIQGQINTDKDKILFFSIPLDKGWNIKVDGERVNTMMVNIGFIGIPINKGVHQIELSYTPVYYYTGAYLSLISFFLFMCLIIFKQLKYRKEKLSLPDQ
;
A
#
# COMPACT_ATOMS: atom_id res chain seq x y z
N LEU A 1 -6.88 23.91 12.62
CA LEU A 1 -6.34 23.68 11.27
C LEU A 1 -7.43 23.89 10.22
N LYS A 2 -7.29 24.91 9.34
CA LYS A 2 -8.27 25.16 8.26
C LYS A 2 -8.18 24.11 7.14
N LYS A 3 -7.00 23.50 6.94
CA LYS A 3 -6.68 22.50 5.92
C LYS A 3 -6.37 21.15 6.56
N ILE A 4 -6.76 20.05 5.91
CA ILE A 4 -6.54 18.67 6.34
C ILE A 4 -5.53 18.03 5.39
N TYR A 5 -4.64 17.19 5.90
CA TYR A 5 -3.61 16.50 5.12
C TYR A 5 -4.20 15.31 4.33
N LEU A 6 -5.19 15.61 3.51
CA LEU A 6 -5.84 14.70 2.57
C LEU A 6 -5.97 15.40 1.21
N PHE A 7 -5.32 14.84 0.20
CA PHE A 7 -5.11 15.49 -1.09
C PHE A 7 -6.17 15.09 -2.10
N LYS A 8 -6.73 16.10 -2.80
CA LYS A 8 -7.80 15.94 -3.80
C LYS A 8 -7.29 15.76 -5.23
N ASP A 9 -6.00 15.96 -5.46
CA ASP A 9 -5.37 15.87 -6.77
C ASP A 9 -5.24 14.43 -7.28
N ILE A 10 -4.47 14.20 -8.35
CA ILE A 10 -4.23 12.90 -8.93
C ILE A 10 -3.69 11.86 -7.93
N GLY A 11 -3.07 12.29 -6.83
CA GLY A 11 -2.65 11.43 -5.72
C GLY A 11 -3.76 11.17 -4.69
N SER A 12 -4.98 11.02 -5.14
CA SER A 12 -6.20 10.92 -4.33
C SER A 12 -6.31 9.69 -3.41
N ASP A 13 -5.32 8.80 -3.39
CA ASP A 13 -5.30 7.60 -2.53
C ASP A 13 -5.44 7.93 -1.04
N SER A 14 -4.97 9.11 -0.63
CA SER A 14 -5.15 9.56 0.76
C SER A 14 -6.63 9.72 1.14
N ILE A 15 -7.50 10.14 0.19
CA ILE A 15 -8.94 10.28 0.38
C ILE A 15 -9.69 9.00 -0.01
N ASN A 16 -9.34 8.38 -1.14
CA ASN A 16 -10.14 7.29 -1.72
C ASN A 16 -9.77 5.90 -1.17
N GLU A 17 -8.57 5.72 -0.59
CA GLU A 17 -8.13 4.45 -0.03
C GLU A 17 -7.79 4.59 1.45
N ARG A 18 -6.80 5.41 1.80
CA ARG A 18 -6.23 5.46 3.16
C ARG A 18 -7.24 5.93 4.21
N TYR A 19 -7.95 7.01 3.96
CA TYR A 19 -8.94 7.52 4.90
C TYR A 19 -10.14 6.57 5.10
N PRO A 20 -10.80 6.06 4.04
CA PRO A 20 -11.88 5.08 4.19
C PRO A 20 -11.47 3.82 4.92
N LEU A 21 -10.27 3.28 4.60
CA LEU A 21 -9.72 2.10 5.25
C LEU A 21 -9.51 2.33 6.75
N TYR A 22 -8.84 3.41 7.13
CA TYR A 22 -8.57 3.71 8.54
C TYR A 22 -9.83 4.01 9.32
N TYR A 23 -10.80 4.71 8.71
CA TYR A 23 -12.10 4.97 9.32
C TYR A 23 -12.86 3.67 9.59
N SER A 24 -12.93 2.79 8.59
CA SER A 24 -13.55 1.47 8.72
C SER A 24 -12.84 0.59 9.75
N LEU A 25 -11.51 0.53 9.75
CA LEU A 25 -10.74 -0.25 10.72
C LEU A 25 -10.94 0.22 12.15
N ALA A 26 -10.98 1.54 12.38
CA ALA A 26 -11.23 2.09 13.71
C ALA A 26 -12.62 1.72 14.25
N ASP A 27 -13.63 1.71 13.39
CA ASP A 27 -14.99 1.30 13.75
C ASP A 27 -15.09 -0.22 13.96
N TYR A 28 -14.44 -0.98 13.08
CA TYR A 28 -14.42 -2.44 13.11
C TYR A 28 -13.83 -2.99 14.42
N ILE A 29 -12.68 -2.45 14.85
CA ILE A 29 -12.00 -2.94 16.04
C ILE A 29 -12.85 -2.77 17.29
N VAL A 30 -13.63 -1.69 17.37
CA VAL A 30 -14.56 -1.46 18.50
C VAL A 30 -15.71 -2.45 18.47
N LYS A 31 -16.22 -2.82 17.28
CA LYS A 31 -17.42 -3.66 17.13
C LYS A 31 -17.12 -5.16 17.09
N GLU A 32 -16.07 -5.55 16.38
CA GLU A 32 -15.78 -6.93 15.97
C GLU A 32 -14.42 -7.45 16.49
N GLY A 33 -13.61 -6.60 17.15
CA GLY A 33 -12.27 -6.92 17.58
C GLY A 33 -11.24 -6.82 16.46
N PHE A 34 -10.23 -7.72 16.45
CA PHE A 34 -9.16 -7.66 15.45
C PHE A 34 -9.69 -7.91 14.02
N PRO A 35 -9.28 -7.08 13.02
CA PRO A 35 -9.81 -7.15 11.67
C PRO A 35 -9.53 -8.49 10.98
N LYS A 36 -10.56 -9.13 10.44
CA LYS A 36 -10.49 -10.41 9.74
C LYS A 36 -11.20 -10.36 8.40
N TRP A 37 -12.52 -10.21 8.39
CA TRP A 37 -13.35 -10.16 7.19
C TRP A 37 -14.23 -8.93 7.18
N SER A 38 -14.44 -8.32 6.01
CA SER A 38 -15.39 -7.20 5.87
C SER A 38 -16.26 -7.34 4.64
N PHE A 39 -17.56 -7.11 4.82
CA PHE A 39 -18.55 -7.02 3.75
C PHE A 39 -18.68 -5.62 3.14
N ASN A 40 -17.91 -4.66 3.63
CA ASN A 40 -17.96 -3.27 3.14
C ASN A 40 -17.34 -3.11 1.75
N GLN A 41 -16.61 -4.11 1.24
CA GLN A 41 -15.99 -4.04 -0.08
C GLN A 41 -15.99 -5.38 -0.79
N GLY A 42 -16.15 -5.37 -2.12
CA GLY A 42 -15.95 -6.54 -2.97
C GLY A 42 -16.85 -7.73 -2.66
N MET A 43 -18.10 -7.53 -2.22
CA MET A 43 -19.00 -8.57 -1.69
C MET A 43 -18.50 -9.28 -0.44
N GLY A 44 -17.35 -8.89 0.08
CA GLY A 44 -16.66 -9.44 1.23
C GLY A 44 -15.24 -9.86 0.88
N GLN A 45 -14.29 -9.46 1.73
CA GLN A 45 -12.88 -9.85 1.60
C GLN A 45 -12.15 -9.86 2.93
N ASN A 46 -11.02 -10.56 2.94
CA ASN A 46 -10.08 -10.53 4.05
C ASN A 46 -9.47 -9.12 4.15
N ILE A 47 -9.63 -8.50 5.33
CA ILE A 47 -9.10 -7.17 5.67
C ILE A 47 -8.01 -7.24 6.73
N PHE A 48 -7.39 -8.42 6.90
CA PHE A 48 -6.24 -8.54 7.81
C PHE A 48 -5.22 -7.46 7.47
N PRO A 49 -4.73 -6.66 8.44
CA PRO A 49 -3.81 -5.58 8.19
C PRO A 49 -2.56 -6.08 7.47
N LEU A 50 -2.28 -5.50 6.28
CA LEU A 50 -1.09 -5.85 5.49
C LEU A 50 0.22 -5.48 6.16
N GLY A 51 0.17 -4.61 7.19
CA GLY A 51 1.36 -4.22 7.89
C GLY A 51 1.13 -3.36 9.13
N LEU A 52 2.12 -3.35 9.99
CA LEU A 52 2.15 -2.53 11.19
C LEU A 52 2.67 -1.12 10.85
N ASP A 53 1.76 -0.23 10.45
CA ASP A 53 2.06 1.20 10.31
C ASP A 53 1.84 1.92 11.64
N PRO A 54 2.77 2.77 12.11
CA PRO A 54 2.59 3.54 13.35
C PRO A 54 1.31 4.40 13.36
N THR A 55 0.83 4.84 12.20
CA THR A 55 -0.42 5.59 12.05
C THR A 55 -1.61 4.77 12.56
N LEU A 56 -1.62 3.47 12.33
CA LEU A 56 -2.69 2.58 12.77
C LEU A 56 -2.81 2.58 14.30
N PHE A 57 -1.69 2.53 15.01
CA PHE A 57 -1.69 2.59 16.47
C PHE A 57 -2.39 3.86 17.00
N PHE A 58 -2.07 5.03 16.45
CA PHE A 58 -2.73 6.27 16.86
C PHE A 58 -4.22 6.29 16.52
N ILE A 59 -4.63 5.70 15.40
CA ILE A 59 -6.04 5.59 15.03
C ILE A 59 -6.80 4.73 16.02
N LEU A 60 -6.22 3.61 16.46
CA LEU A 60 -6.81 2.73 17.45
C LEU A 60 -7.03 3.43 18.79
N VAL A 61 -6.07 4.28 19.21
CA VAL A 61 -6.14 5.02 20.47
C VAL A 61 -7.12 6.20 20.38
N LEU A 62 -7.14 6.94 19.28
CA LEU A 62 -7.89 8.18 19.13
C LEU A 62 -9.29 8.01 18.52
N GLY A 63 -9.58 6.84 17.94
CA GLY A 63 -10.87 6.47 17.38
C GLY A 63 -11.19 7.12 16.04
N LYS A 64 -12.28 6.64 15.41
CA LYS A 64 -12.67 6.97 14.03
C LYS A 64 -12.90 8.46 13.76
N ASN A 65 -13.44 9.19 14.73
CA ASN A 65 -13.79 10.61 14.53
C ASN A 65 -12.58 11.53 14.40
N LYS A 66 -11.38 11.06 14.77
CA LYS A 66 -10.12 11.82 14.73
C LYS A 66 -9.16 11.38 13.63
N VAL A 67 -9.56 10.45 12.75
CA VAL A 67 -8.71 9.89 11.67
C VAL A 67 -8.07 10.97 10.81
N TYR A 68 -8.78 12.03 10.47
CA TYR A 68 -8.25 13.16 9.68
C TYR A 68 -6.99 13.80 10.31
N TYR A 69 -7.03 14.00 11.63
CA TYR A 69 -5.92 14.62 12.37
C TYR A 69 -4.82 13.60 12.66
N THR A 70 -5.21 12.36 12.93
CA THR A 70 -4.27 11.28 13.25
C THR A 70 -3.29 11.04 12.12
N ILE A 71 -3.77 11.04 10.86
CA ILE A 71 -2.91 10.89 9.67
C ILE A 71 -1.84 11.99 9.64
N PHE A 72 -2.22 13.24 9.89
CA PHE A 72 -1.27 14.36 9.89
C PHE A 72 -0.22 14.25 11.00
N PHE A 73 -0.65 13.99 12.25
CA PHE A 73 0.27 13.85 13.37
C PHE A 73 1.21 12.65 13.21
N ALA A 74 0.72 11.54 12.70
CA ALA A 74 1.55 10.39 12.40
C ALA A 74 2.63 10.72 11.36
N GLU A 75 2.31 11.49 10.31
CA GLU A 75 3.33 11.90 9.32
C GLU A 75 4.37 12.86 9.94
N LEU A 76 3.98 13.78 10.81
CA LEU A 76 4.94 14.63 11.53
C LEU A 76 5.90 13.81 12.40
N LEU A 77 5.37 12.82 13.13
CA LEU A 77 6.20 11.92 13.94
C LEU A 77 7.15 11.08 13.07
N LYS A 78 6.70 10.62 11.91
CA LYS A 78 7.56 9.88 10.99
C LYS A 78 8.69 10.74 10.45
N ILE A 79 8.44 12.00 10.08
CA ILE A 79 9.48 12.96 9.67
C ILE A 79 10.50 13.15 10.80
N PHE A 80 10.04 13.33 12.03
CA PHE A 80 10.91 13.48 13.22
C PHE A 80 11.75 12.22 13.44
N PHE A 81 11.15 11.03 13.49
CA PHE A 81 11.90 9.79 13.73
C PHE A 81 12.82 9.41 12.57
N ALA A 82 12.48 9.71 11.34
CA ALA A 82 13.37 9.54 10.19
C ALA A 82 14.66 10.36 10.38
N GLY A 83 14.54 11.64 10.74
CA GLY A 83 15.67 12.49 11.05
C GLY A 83 16.47 12.03 12.27
N LEU A 84 15.79 11.67 13.37
CA LEU A 84 16.41 11.21 14.62
C LEU A 84 17.25 9.93 14.42
N PHE A 85 16.67 8.91 13.77
CA PHE A 85 17.43 7.68 13.53
C PHE A 85 18.55 7.88 12.53
N PHE A 86 18.36 8.74 11.54
CA PHE A 86 19.42 9.07 10.60
C PHE A 86 20.56 9.87 11.27
N TYR A 87 20.24 10.78 12.19
CA TYR A 87 21.24 11.45 13.05
C TYR A 87 22.07 10.43 13.85
N PHE A 88 21.43 9.47 14.53
CA PHE A 88 22.13 8.45 15.29
C PHE A 88 23.00 7.56 14.39
N PHE A 89 22.52 7.23 13.20
CA PHE A 89 23.27 6.50 12.21
C PHE A 89 24.54 7.27 11.78
N LEU A 90 24.41 8.55 11.42
CA LEU A 90 25.54 9.40 11.03
C LEU A 90 26.56 9.54 12.17
N LYS A 91 26.09 9.75 13.39
CA LYS A 91 26.96 9.77 14.57
C LYS A 91 27.70 8.45 14.74
N LYS A 92 27.06 7.34 14.45
CA LYS A 92 27.66 6.02 14.59
C LYS A 92 28.76 5.76 13.55
N ILE A 93 28.64 6.29 12.35
CA ILE A 93 29.72 6.24 11.34
C ILE A 93 30.75 7.37 11.46
N ASN A 94 30.85 7.96 12.65
CA ASN A 94 31.84 9.00 13.03
C ASN A 94 31.74 10.32 12.27
N ILE A 95 30.55 10.69 11.78
CA ILE A 95 30.30 12.03 11.24
C ILE A 95 30.16 13.04 12.40
N SER A 96 30.71 14.24 12.25
CA SER A 96 30.67 15.33 13.23
C SER A 96 29.23 15.69 13.62
N LYS A 97 29.03 16.27 14.81
CA LYS A 97 27.68 16.67 15.28
C LYS A 97 27.01 17.62 14.31
N TYR A 98 27.73 18.61 13.82
CA TYR A 98 27.22 19.62 12.89
C TYR A 98 26.75 19.00 11.58
N THR A 99 27.59 18.22 10.92
CA THR A 99 27.25 17.54 9.67
C THR A 99 26.12 16.51 9.87
N SER A 100 26.07 15.82 11.03
CA SER A 100 24.98 14.90 11.35
C SER A 100 23.63 15.61 11.50
N VAL A 101 23.59 16.81 12.08
CA VAL A 101 22.35 17.63 12.15
C VAL A 101 21.89 18.01 10.74
N ILE A 102 22.78 18.53 9.90
CA ILE A 102 22.45 18.86 8.51
C ILE A 102 21.94 17.63 7.77
N GLY A 103 22.66 16.50 7.85
CA GLY A 103 22.25 15.27 7.18
C GLY A 103 20.88 14.78 7.64
N SER A 104 20.59 14.86 8.92
CA SER A 104 19.28 14.44 9.47
C SER A 104 18.13 15.31 8.95
N ILE A 105 18.33 16.62 8.83
CA ILE A 105 17.35 17.56 8.29
C ILE A 105 17.17 17.31 6.78
N LEU A 106 18.24 17.16 6.02
CA LEU A 106 18.17 16.85 4.58
C LEU A 106 17.47 15.53 4.29
N TYR A 107 17.70 14.51 5.12
CA TYR A 107 17.02 13.22 4.99
C TYR A 107 15.53 13.31 5.27
N SER A 108 15.14 13.90 6.41
CA SER A 108 13.74 13.99 6.84
C SER A 108 12.89 14.91 5.97
N PHE A 109 13.49 15.91 5.31
CA PHE A 109 12.81 16.80 4.37
C PHE A 109 13.13 16.48 2.91
N SER A 110 13.61 15.27 2.62
CA SER A 110 13.82 14.82 1.23
C SER A 110 12.50 14.75 0.46
N GLY A 111 12.58 14.85 -0.86
CA GLY A 111 11.41 14.73 -1.74
C GLY A 111 10.68 13.41 -1.56
N TYR A 112 11.40 12.33 -1.25
CA TYR A 112 10.81 11.03 -0.95
C TYR A 112 9.86 11.06 0.25
N ILE A 113 10.22 11.76 1.34
CA ILE A 113 9.39 11.84 2.54
C ILE A 113 8.29 12.88 2.37
N ILE A 114 8.63 14.10 1.93
CA ILE A 114 7.68 15.22 1.90
C ILE A 114 6.62 15.03 0.81
N LEU A 115 7.03 14.68 -0.40
CA LEU A 115 6.08 14.46 -1.50
C LEU A 115 5.36 13.11 -1.37
N GLY A 116 6.10 12.06 -0.99
CA GLY A 116 5.59 10.70 -0.87
C GLY A 116 4.79 10.43 0.41
N GLY A 117 4.89 11.28 1.44
CA GLY A 117 4.27 11.07 2.76
C GLY A 117 2.74 10.91 2.73
N GLN A 118 2.06 11.48 1.74
CA GLN A 118 0.61 11.29 1.59
C GLN A 118 0.19 9.82 1.43
N TRP A 119 1.06 8.97 0.89
CA TRP A 119 0.81 7.52 0.84
C TRP A 119 1.19 6.80 2.14
N GLY A 120 1.83 7.49 3.09
CA GLY A 120 2.25 6.96 4.39
C GLY A 120 3.30 5.86 4.32
N LEU A 121 3.29 5.06 3.27
CA LEU A 121 4.21 3.98 2.97
C LEU A 121 5.66 4.50 2.83
N PHE A 122 5.84 5.67 2.20
CA PHE A 122 7.16 6.24 1.93
C PHE A 122 7.81 6.76 3.22
N SER A 123 7.08 7.54 4.00
CA SER A 123 7.58 8.06 5.27
C SER A 123 7.89 6.95 6.27
N THR A 124 7.03 5.91 6.37
CA THR A 124 7.27 4.75 7.24
C THR A 124 8.52 3.97 6.80
N SER A 125 8.70 3.70 5.51
CA SER A 125 9.89 3.01 5.01
C SER A 125 11.18 3.81 5.24
N ALA A 126 11.13 5.15 5.14
CA ALA A 126 12.28 6.00 5.44
C ALA A 126 12.69 5.91 6.92
N VAL A 127 11.71 5.92 7.85
CA VAL A 127 11.99 5.70 9.28
C VAL A 127 12.70 4.36 9.51
N TYR A 128 12.17 3.30 8.90
CA TYR A 128 12.70 1.95 9.12
C TYR A 128 14.06 1.72 8.45
N VAL A 129 14.33 2.32 7.29
CA VAL A 129 15.65 2.28 6.65
C VAL A 129 16.68 2.99 7.52
N ALA A 130 16.38 4.17 8.05
CA ALA A 130 17.30 4.91 8.93
C ALA A 130 17.58 4.12 10.23
N LEU A 131 16.53 3.52 10.83
CA LEU A 131 16.68 2.68 12.02
C LEU A 131 17.52 1.43 11.74
N LEU A 132 17.30 0.76 10.61
CA LEU A 132 18.05 -0.45 10.21
C LEU A 132 19.53 -0.14 9.98
N LEU A 133 19.86 0.97 9.31
CA LEU A 133 21.24 1.39 9.12
C LEU A 133 21.93 1.67 10.46
N TYR A 134 21.24 2.36 11.37
CA TYR A 134 21.76 2.59 12.72
C TYR A 134 21.95 1.27 13.50
N ALA A 135 20.98 0.38 13.44
CA ALA A 135 21.03 -0.93 14.09
C ALA A 135 22.17 -1.80 13.53
N PHE A 136 22.38 -1.80 12.21
CA PHE A 136 23.50 -2.48 11.57
C PHE A 136 24.85 -1.92 12.05
N GLU A 137 25.05 -0.61 12.05
CA GLU A 137 26.32 0.00 12.49
C GLU A 137 26.57 -0.25 13.98
N LYS A 138 25.56 -0.29 14.84
CA LYS A 138 25.71 -0.72 16.25
C LYS A 138 26.12 -2.17 16.38
N LEU A 139 25.59 -3.05 15.53
CA LEU A 139 26.02 -4.46 15.51
C LEU A 139 27.46 -4.58 15.00
N TYR A 140 27.80 -3.87 13.91
CA TYR A 140 29.10 -3.98 13.23
C TYR A 140 30.24 -3.39 14.07
N GLN A 141 30.01 -2.24 14.74
CA GLN A 141 31.05 -1.52 15.47
C GLN A 141 31.11 -1.82 16.97
N ASP A 142 29.94 -2.01 17.65
CA ASP A 142 29.86 -2.17 19.12
C ASP A 142 29.48 -3.58 19.54
N ASP A 143 29.28 -4.51 18.61
CA ASP A 143 28.72 -5.84 18.91
C ASP A 143 27.33 -5.80 19.58
N ASN A 144 26.62 -4.66 19.42
CA ASN A 144 25.30 -4.48 20.01
C ASN A 144 24.20 -4.84 19.02
N TRP A 145 23.70 -6.06 19.15
CA TRP A 145 22.81 -6.70 18.19
C TRP A 145 21.31 -6.43 18.43
N ILE A 146 20.88 -5.89 19.59
CA ILE A 146 19.47 -5.86 20.02
C ILE A 146 18.56 -5.13 19.04
N LEU A 147 19.00 -3.99 18.49
CA LEU A 147 18.18 -3.20 17.57
C LEU A 147 18.00 -3.83 16.19
N PHE A 148 18.89 -4.73 15.77
CA PHE A 148 18.85 -5.30 14.42
C PHE A 148 17.62 -6.20 14.21
N PRO A 149 17.31 -7.22 15.05
CA PRO A 149 16.07 -8.00 14.95
C PRO A 149 14.81 -7.14 15.06
N ILE A 150 14.82 -6.11 15.92
CA ILE A 150 13.69 -5.17 16.06
C ILE A 150 13.45 -4.42 14.75
N SER A 151 14.50 -3.95 14.09
CA SER A 151 14.39 -3.26 12.80
C SER A 151 13.83 -4.18 11.72
N ILE A 152 14.31 -5.42 11.64
CA ILE A 152 13.81 -6.43 10.72
C ILE A 152 12.34 -6.77 11.02
N PHE A 153 11.98 -6.95 12.30
CA PHE A 153 10.59 -7.16 12.74
C PHE A 153 9.66 -6.05 12.25
N LEU A 154 10.04 -4.79 12.44
CA LEU A 154 9.23 -3.64 12.03
C LEU A 154 9.05 -3.61 10.50
N ILE A 155 10.12 -3.82 9.74
CA ILE A 155 10.07 -3.83 8.27
C ILE A 155 9.22 -5.00 7.76
N ALA A 156 9.43 -6.20 8.28
CA ALA A 156 8.71 -7.40 7.89
C ALA A 156 7.22 -7.35 8.26
N SER A 157 6.89 -6.75 9.41
CA SER A 157 5.51 -6.51 9.84
C SER A 157 4.82 -5.40 9.04
N PHE A 158 5.59 -4.50 8.41
CA PHE A 158 5.04 -3.37 7.67
C PHE A 158 4.65 -3.77 6.25
N GLN A 159 5.57 -4.37 5.48
CA GLN A 159 5.28 -4.85 4.13
C GLN A 159 6.28 -5.92 3.68
N PRO A 160 5.83 -7.14 3.37
CA PRO A 160 6.71 -8.25 2.99
C PRO A 160 7.63 -7.95 1.81
N PHE A 161 7.12 -7.29 0.77
CA PHE A 161 7.91 -6.97 -0.42
C PHE A 161 9.00 -5.92 -0.14
N TYR A 162 8.72 -4.97 0.74
CA TYR A 162 9.72 -3.96 1.16
C TYR A 162 10.82 -4.58 2.02
N LEU A 163 10.54 -5.65 2.76
CA LEU A 163 11.57 -6.40 3.45
C LEU A 163 12.67 -6.86 2.47
N TYR A 164 12.26 -7.48 1.36
CA TYR A 164 13.19 -7.90 0.30
C TYR A 164 14.02 -6.71 -0.23
N LEU A 165 13.36 -5.62 -0.63
CA LEU A 165 14.01 -4.45 -1.23
C LEU A 165 14.99 -3.77 -0.27
N ILE A 166 14.60 -3.62 1.00
CA ILE A 166 15.44 -3.00 2.04
C ILE A 166 16.61 -3.91 2.41
N CYS A 167 16.42 -5.23 2.46
CA CYS A 167 17.51 -6.18 2.67
C CYS A 167 18.51 -6.19 1.51
N LEU A 168 18.05 -6.05 0.26
CA LEU A 168 18.92 -5.89 -0.90
C LEU A 168 19.75 -4.60 -0.81
N PHE A 169 19.12 -3.48 -0.44
CA PHE A 169 19.83 -2.24 -0.18
C PHE A 169 20.85 -2.38 0.96
N LEU A 170 20.46 -3.03 2.07
CA LEU A 170 21.35 -3.27 3.20
C LEU A 170 22.58 -4.10 2.77
N LEU A 171 22.39 -5.12 1.94
CA LEU A 171 23.48 -5.93 1.40
C LEU A 171 24.49 -5.07 0.61
N ILE A 172 23.98 -4.19 -0.28
CA ILE A 172 24.83 -3.26 -1.04
C ILE A 172 25.56 -2.31 -0.09
N TYR A 173 24.87 -1.81 0.94
CA TYR A 173 25.48 -0.96 1.97
C TYR A 173 26.54 -1.69 2.79
N ILE A 174 26.31 -2.94 3.18
CA ILE A 174 27.31 -3.77 3.89
C ILE A 174 28.58 -3.94 3.05
N ILE A 175 28.43 -4.28 1.77
CA ILE A 175 29.57 -4.41 0.85
C ILE A 175 30.33 -3.08 0.76
N PHE A 176 29.62 -1.96 0.60
CA PHE A 176 30.20 -0.62 0.60
C PHE A 176 31.00 -0.36 1.89
N ARG A 177 30.44 -0.67 3.06
CA ARG A 177 31.11 -0.46 4.37
C ARG A 177 32.33 -1.33 4.55
N LEU A 178 32.28 -2.61 4.22
CA LEU A 178 33.43 -3.51 4.31
C LEU A 178 34.59 -3.05 3.41
N LEU A 179 34.27 -2.60 2.19
CA LEU A 179 35.27 -2.04 1.27
C LEU A 179 35.85 -0.71 1.76
N GLU A 180 35.01 0.16 2.32
CA GLU A 180 35.41 1.47 2.84
C GLU A 180 36.31 1.34 4.08
N THR A 181 35.96 0.45 5.02
CA THR A 181 36.75 0.18 6.24
C THR A 181 37.97 -0.70 5.97
N ASN A 182 38.12 -1.19 4.73
CA ASN A 182 39.20 -2.09 4.32
C ASN A 182 39.23 -3.40 5.12
N GLU A 183 38.07 -3.89 5.56
CA GLU A 183 38.00 -5.19 6.24
C GLU A 183 38.30 -6.32 5.24
N ARG A 184 39.30 -7.14 5.55
CA ARG A 184 39.79 -8.23 4.68
C ARG A 184 39.77 -9.59 5.36
N GLU A 185 39.52 -9.63 6.65
CA GLU A 185 39.53 -10.86 7.41
C GLU A 185 38.26 -11.69 7.09
N VAL A 186 38.44 -12.71 6.26
CA VAL A 186 37.35 -13.58 5.78
C VAL A 186 36.54 -14.15 6.95
N SER A 187 37.20 -14.53 8.03
CA SER A 187 36.55 -15.11 9.23
C SER A 187 35.60 -14.09 9.92
N LYS A 188 35.98 -12.82 9.99
CA LYS A 188 35.13 -11.74 10.51
C LYS A 188 33.96 -11.45 9.60
N ILE A 189 34.20 -11.37 8.29
CA ILE A 189 33.17 -11.17 7.29
C ILE A 189 32.15 -12.30 7.34
N PHE A 190 32.60 -13.55 7.32
CA PHE A 190 31.71 -14.71 7.41
C PHE A 190 30.90 -14.71 8.71
N ARG A 191 31.53 -14.44 9.84
CA ARG A 191 30.87 -14.34 11.16
C ARG A 191 29.83 -13.24 11.20
N LEU A 192 30.11 -12.09 10.59
CA LEU A 192 29.15 -11.00 10.45
C LEU A 192 27.91 -11.44 9.67
N PHE A 193 28.08 -12.07 8.49
CA PHE A 193 26.96 -12.53 7.68
C PHE A 193 26.13 -13.61 8.38
N VAL A 194 26.76 -14.56 9.05
CA VAL A 194 26.05 -15.58 9.85
C VAL A 194 25.22 -14.91 10.96
N ARG A 195 25.79 -13.93 11.65
CA ARG A 195 25.05 -13.20 12.71
C ARG A 195 23.89 -12.39 12.14
N LEU A 196 24.09 -11.66 11.05
CA LEU A 196 23.02 -10.93 10.38
C LEU A 196 21.89 -11.86 9.94
N PHE A 197 22.24 -13.03 9.40
CA PHE A 197 21.27 -14.04 8.99
C PHE A 197 20.46 -14.56 10.17
N LEU A 198 21.13 -15.01 11.25
CA LEU A 198 20.45 -15.53 12.45
C LEU A 198 19.58 -14.47 13.13
N LEU A 199 20.08 -13.24 13.29
CA LEU A 199 19.31 -12.13 13.86
C LEU A 199 18.18 -11.70 12.94
N GLY A 200 18.38 -11.79 11.62
CA GLY A 200 17.33 -11.56 10.62
C GLY A 200 16.19 -12.57 10.74
N ILE A 201 16.51 -13.85 10.90
CA ILE A 201 15.51 -14.92 11.14
C ILE A 201 14.71 -14.62 12.41
N ILE A 202 15.34 -14.20 13.51
CA ILE A 202 14.64 -13.84 14.74
C ILE A 202 13.65 -12.70 14.47
N GLY A 203 14.07 -11.62 13.78
CA GLY A 203 13.20 -10.51 13.44
C GLY A 203 12.03 -10.91 12.54
N ILE A 204 12.29 -11.76 11.54
CA ILE A 204 11.27 -12.33 10.65
C ILE A 204 10.29 -13.21 11.44
N ALA A 205 10.80 -14.06 12.32
CA ALA A 205 9.97 -14.94 13.14
C ALA A 205 9.09 -14.15 14.12
N MET A 206 9.60 -13.08 14.72
CA MET A 206 8.80 -12.14 15.53
C MET A 206 7.67 -11.48 14.73
N SER A 207 7.84 -11.27 13.42
CA SER A 207 6.85 -10.65 12.55
C SER A 207 5.82 -11.63 11.97
N SER A 208 5.91 -12.93 12.26
CA SER A 208 5.15 -14.00 11.59
C SER A 208 3.63 -13.75 11.58
N PHE A 209 3.08 -13.11 12.62
CA PHE A 209 1.66 -12.78 12.69
C PHE A 209 1.22 -11.89 11.51
N PHE A 210 1.96 -10.83 11.21
CA PHE A 210 1.68 -9.94 10.08
C PHE A 210 2.22 -10.48 8.77
N LEU A 211 3.45 -10.98 8.78
CA LEU A 211 4.16 -11.39 7.58
C LEU A 211 3.46 -12.54 6.85
N ILE A 212 3.13 -13.63 7.55
CA ILE A 212 2.57 -14.84 6.91
C ILE A 212 1.14 -14.55 6.40
N ASN A 213 0.31 -13.88 7.21
CA ASN A 213 -1.03 -13.52 6.79
C ASN A 213 -1.01 -12.49 5.65
N GLY A 214 -0.10 -11.51 5.68
CA GLY A 214 0.10 -10.55 4.60
C GLY A 214 0.57 -11.21 3.30
N LEU A 215 1.54 -12.13 3.37
CA LEU A 215 1.99 -12.92 2.22
C LEU A 215 0.85 -13.76 1.62
N GLN A 216 0.06 -14.41 2.47
CA GLN A 216 -1.11 -15.16 2.01
C GLN A 216 -2.09 -14.27 1.25
N LEU A 217 -2.43 -13.10 1.79
CA LEU A 217 -3.32 -12.15 1.14
C LEU A 217 -2.77 -11.69 -0.21
N MET A 218 -1.48 -11.39 -0.29
CA MET A 218 -0.82 -11.03 -1.54
C MET A 218 -0.87 -12.16 -2.58
N LEU A 219 -0.53 -13.40 -2.19
CA LEU A 219 -0.53 -14.57 -3.08
C LEU A 219 -1.94 -14.97 -3.54
N GLN A 220 -2.96 -14.72 -2.73
CA GLN A 220 -4.37 -14.97 -3.06
C GLN A 220 -5.04 -13.82 -3.82
N SER A 221 -4.29 -12.82 -4.24
CA SER A 221 -4.78 -11.72 -5.06
C SER A 221 -4.44 -11.93 -6.54
N PRO A 222 -5.11 -11.24 -7.48
CA PRO A 222 -4.76 -11.29 -8.89
C PRO A 222 -3.31 -10.88 -9.19
N ARG A 223 -2.72 -10.02 -8.36
CA ARG A 223 -1.32 -9.58 -8.51
C ARG A 223 -0.31 -10.64 -8.11
N GLY A 224 -0.63 -11.45 -7.10
CA GLY A 224 0.27 -12.50 -6.58
C GLY A 224 0.07 -13.84 -7.24
N SER A 225 -1.05 -14.07 -7.95
CA SER A 225 -1.36 -15.36 -8.60
C SER A 225 -0.58 -15.63 -9.88
N GLY A 226 0.24 -14.68 -10.36
CA GLY A 226 1.04 -14.84 -11.58
C GLY A 226 0.26 -14.68 -12.91
N GLU A 227 -1.02 -14.33 -12.87
CA GLU A 227 -1.85 -14.08 -14.06
C GLU A 227 -1.49 -12.79 -14.83
N SER A 228 -0.46 -12.05 -14.39
CA SER A 228 -0.06 -10.78 -14.99
C SER A 228 0.87 -11.00 -16.18
N SER A 229 0.43 -10.64 -17.37
CA SER A 229 1.26 -10.57 -18.60
C SER A 229 2.39 -9.52 -18.50
N TYR A 230 2.35 -8.68 -17.49
CA TYR A 230 3.33 -7.60 -17.28
C TYR A 230 4.72 -8.11 -16.92
N PHE A 231 4.82 -9.22 -16.17
CA PHE A 231 6.08 -9.88 -15.86
C PHE A 231 6.84 -10.28 -17.15
N SER A 232 6.19 -11.01 -18.04
CA SER A 232 6.79 -11.47 -19.30
C SER A 232 7.19 -10.29 -20.18
N TYR A 233 6.37 -9.23 -20.21
CA TYR A 233 6.67 -8.00 -20.95
C TYR A 233 7.94 -7.31 -20.42
N LEU A 234 8.09 -7.15 -19.10
CA LEU A 234 9.28 -6.51 -18.51
C LEU A 234 10.53 -7.36 -18.69
N LEU A 235 10.41 -8.68 -18.53
CA LEU A 235 11.53 -9.61 -18.71
C LEU A 235 12.03 -9.68 -20.16
N SER A 236 11.16 -9.47 -21.15
CA SER A 236 11.54 -9.48 -22.57
C SER A 236 12.36 -8.26 -23.01
N LYS A 237 12.47 -7.21 -22.19
CA LYS A 237 13.24 -6.01 -22.52
C LYS A 237 14.75 -6.29 -22.45
N PRO A 238 15.53 -5.90 -23.49
CA PRO A 238 16.98 -5.98 -23.42
C PRO A 238 17.55 -5.17 -22.25
N PHE A 239 18.62 -5.66 -21.61
CA PHE A 239 19.19 -4.97 -20.43
C PHE A 239 19.81 -3.60 -20.75
N TRP A 240 20.15 -3.35 -22.01
CA TRP A 240 20.67 -2.06 -22.50
C TRP A 240 19.59 -1.16 -23.09
N ALA A 241 18.32 -1.60 -23.15
CA ALA A 241 17.25 -0.78 -23.68
C ALA A 241 17.06 0.47 -22.82
N LEU A 242 16.94 1.60 -23.48
CA LEU A 242 16.51 2.84 -22.86
C LEU A 242 14.98 2.87 -22.73
N GLU A 243 14.44 3.77 -21.91
CA GLU A 243 12.98 3.99 -21.86
C GLU A 243 12.47 4.43 -23.24
N GLY A 244 11.32 3.89 -23.68
CA GLY A 244 10.82 4.06 -25.06
C GLY A 244 10.58 5.52 -25.49
N THR A 245 10.55 5.77 -26.78
CA THR A 245 10.77 7.08 -27.43
C THR A 245 9.86 8.22 -26.95
N ASP A 246 8.55 8.01 -26.75
CA ASP A 246 7.63 9.10 -26.39
C ASP A 246 7.62 9.39 -24.87
N TRP A 247 7.79 8.36 -24.07
CA TRP A 247 7.90 8.47 -22.60
C TRP A 247 9.36 8.63 -22.15
N GLY A 248 10.34 8.21 -22.97
CA GLY A 248 11.76 8.19 -22.61
C GLY A 248 12.34 9.59 -22.44
N LYS A 249 12.08 10.51 -23.37
CA LYS A 249 12.58 11.90 -23.27
C LYS A 249 12.08 12.59 -22.00
N THR A 250 10.79 12.43 -21.67
CA THR A 250 10.21 12.99 -20.44
C THR A 250 10.73 12.26 -19.20
N HIS A 251 11.01 10.95 -19.29
CA HIS A 251 11.54 10.15 -18.19
C HIS A 251 12.90 10.66 -17.72
N TYR A 252 13.89 10.78 -18.61
CA TYR A 252 15.24 11.21 -18.24
C TYR A 252 15.29 12.66 -17.79
N LEU A 253 14.55 13.54 -18.45
CA LEU A 253 14.40 14.92 -18.01
C LEU A 253 13.77 14.99 -16.62
N THR A 254 12.74 14.17 -16.37
CA THR A 254 12.12 14.09 -15.04
C THR A 254 13.11 13.60 -13.99
N ALA A 255 13.85 12.53 -14.28
CA ALA A 255 14.84 12.00 -13.35
C ALA A 255 15.91 13.04 -13.00
N LEU A 256 16.42 13.75 -14.01
CA LEU A 256 17.42 14.79 -13.84
C LEU A 256 16.89 15.99 -13.03
N MET A 257 15.73 16.54 -13.41
CA MET A 257 15.15 17.71 -12.75
C MET A 257 14.73 17.43 -11.30
N ARG A 258 14.38 16.19 -10.98
CA ARG A 258 14.00 15.76 -9.62
C ARG A 258 15.18 15.61 -8.65
N PHE A 259 16.42 15.69 -9.11
CA PHE A 259 17.57 15.92 -8.21
C PHE A 259 17.61 17.34 -7.67
N PHE A 260 17.16 18.31 -8.47
CA PHE A 260 17.20 19.74 -8.10
C PHE A 260 16.01 20.15 -7.23
N SER A 261 14.80 19.72 -7.56
CA SER A 261 13.60 19.99 -6.74
C SER A 261 12.47 19.04 -7.09
N SER A 262 11.66 18.69 -6.09
CA SER A 262 10.42 17.93 -6.29
C SER A 262 9.41 18.67 -7.17
N ASP A 263 9.46 19.99 -7.25
CA ASP A 263 8.50 20.84 -7.93
C ASP A 263 9.01 21.44 -9.25
N MET A 264 10.22 21.04 -9.70
CA MET A 264 10.83 21.57 -10.92
C MET A 264 9.94 21.40 -12.16
N LEU A 265 9.18 20.31 -12.22
CA LEU A 265 8.25 19.99 -13.30
C LEU A 265 6.78 20.10 -12.85
N GLY A 266 6.51 20.87 -11.81
CA GLY A 266 5.20 20.96 -11.18
C GLY A 266 4.94 19.86 -10.14
N THR A 267 3.79 19.96 -9.47
CA THR A 267 3.33 18.97 -8.51
C THR A 267 1.81 18.83 -8.54
N GLY A 268 1.26 17.73 -8.02
CA GLY A 268 -0.17 17.46 -8.08
C GLY A 268 -0.68 17.40 -9.53
N ASN A 269 -1.82 18.04 -9.79
CA ASN A 269 -2.42 18.11 -11.12
C ASN A 269 -1.63 18.93 -12.14
N TYR A 270 -0.66 19.72 -11.68
CA TYR A 270 0.20 20.54 -12.54
C TYR A 270 1.51 19.86 -12.92
N PHE A 271 1.70 18.61 -12.50
CA PHE A 271 2.91 17.86 -12.85
C PHE A 271 2.92 17.47 -14.33
N GLN A 272 4.00 17.83 -15.03
CA GLN A 272 4.18 17.61 -16.47
C GLN A 272 5.31 16.62 -16.80
N GLY A 273 5.86 15.95 -15.77
CA GLY A 273 6.91 14.96 -15.92
C GLY A 273 6.38 13.56 -16.29
N TRP A 274 7.29 12.60 -16.25
CA TRP A 274 6.99 11.20 -16.54
C TRP A 274 6.01 10.58 -15.54
N ARG A 275 4.95 9.93 -16.07
CA ARG A 275 3.84 9.33 -15.30
C ARG A 275 3.12 10.38 -14.42
N ASN A 276 2.94 10.07 -13.13
CA ASN A 276 2.44 11.01 -12.15
C ASN A 276 3.55 11.39 -11.15
N TYR A 277 3.34 12.46 -10.41
CA TYR A 277 4.35 13.04 -9.54
C TYR A 277 4.78 12.15 -8.36
N LEU A 278 4.01 11.13 -7.98
CA LEU A 278 4.33 10.16 -6.91
C LEU A 278 5.05 8.91 -7.44
N GLU A 279 4.74 8.50 -8.66
CA GLU A 279 5.37 7.36 -9.33
C GLU A 279 6.72 7.76 -9.98
N ALA A 280 6.89 9.05 -10.28
CA ALA A 280 8.11 9.62 -10.82
C ALA A 280 9.29 9.55 -9.81
N PRO A 281 10.55 9.70 -10.26
CA PRO A 281 11.70 9.79 -9.37
C PRO A 281 11.56 10.85 -8.27
N LEU A 282 11.94 10.54 -7.03
CA LEU A 282 11.91 11.43 -5.87
C LEU A 282 13.31 11.56 -5.26
N PHE A 283 14.26 12.13 -6.06
CA PHE A 283 15.69 12.13 -5.74
C PHE A 283 16.16 13.33 -4.93
N TYR A 284 15.32 14.37 -4.79
CA TYR A 284 15.70 15.57 -4.07
C TYR A 284 16.02 15.28 -2.60
N CYS A 285 17.23 15.70 -2.16
CA CYS A 285 17.70 15.58 -0.79
C CYS A 285 18.51 16.82 -0.36
N GLY A 286 18.08 18.01 -0.84
CA GLY A 286 18.74 19.30 -0.64
C GLY A 286 19.81 19.61 -1.67
N LEU A 287 19.81 20.83 -2.21
CA LEU A 287 20.73 21.26 -3.27
C LEU A 287 22.19 21.24 -2.83
N ILE A 288 22.44 21.47 -1.54
CA ILE A 288 23.80 21.41 -0.98
C ILE A 288 24.43 20.02 -1.19
N SER A 289 23.62 18.93 -1.19
CA SER A 289 24.14 17.58 -1.42
C SER A 289 24.73 17.42 -2.81
N LEU A 290 24.14 18.06 -3.82
CA LEU A 290 24.66 18.05 -5.21
C LEU A 290 26.00 18.79 -5.31
N VAL A 291 26.13 19.94 -4.63
CA VAL A 291 27.36 20.72 -4.64
C VAL A 291 28.49 20.01 -3.90
N LEU A 292 28.18 19.35 -2.76
CA LEU A 292 29.15 18.63 -1.94
C LEU A 292 29.59 17.29 -2.55
N LEU A 293 28.71 16.64 -3.32
CA LEU A 293 28.96 15.28 -3.79
C LEU A 293 30.33 15.11 -4.47
N PRO A 294 30.76 15.92 -5.45
CA PRO A 294 32.04 15.72 -6.12
C PRO A 294 33.28 16.01 -5.26
N HIS A 295 33.13 16.64 -4.10
CA HIS A 295 34.25 16.94 -3.22
C HIS A 295 34.97 15.71 -2.66
N PHE A 296 34.33 14.51 -2.71
CA PHE A 296 35.03 13.27 -2.35
C PHE A 296 36.29 13.04 -3.20
N LEU A 297 36.33 13.60 -4.40
CA LEU A 297 37.55 13.57 -5.28
C LEU A 297 38.75 14.27 -4.69
N ASN A 298 38.55 15.20 -3.73
CA ASN A 298 39.62 15.94 -3.11
C ASN A 298 40.29 15.19 -1.96
N PHE A 299 39.57 14.42 -1.17
CA PHE A 299 40.08 13.80 0.04
C PHE A 299 40.20 12.26 0.00
N ALA A 300 39.44 11.62 -0.87
CA ALA A 300 39.50 10.19 -0.96
C ALA A 300 40.75 9.70 -1.71
N ASP A 301 41.42 8.67 -1.21
CA ASP A 301 42.47 7.98 -1.93
C ASP A 301 41.89 7.28 -3.18
N LYS A 302 42.78 6.80 -4.08
CA LYS A 302 42.37 6.19 -5.35
C LYS A 302 41.36 5.02 -5.14
N LYS A 303 41.57 4.21 -4.12
CA LYS A 303 40.69 3.07 -3.80
C LYS A 303 39.31 3.55 -3.34
N LYS A 304 39.25 4.51 -2.39
CA LYS A 304 37.98 5.06 -1.91
C LYS A 304 37.23 5.82 -2.99
N LYS A 305 37.91 6.52 -3.91
CA LYS A 305 37.26 7.13 -5.07
C LYS A 305 36.50 6.11 -5.91
N ILE A 306 37.11 4.97 -6.20
CA ILE A 306 36.47 3.88 -6.95
C ILE A 306 35.26 3.34 -6.16
N ILE A 307 35.40 3.09 -4.86
CA ILE A 307 34.35 2.57 -4.00
C ILE A 307 33.13 3.54 -3.97
N TYR A 308 33.40 4.83 -3.78
CA TYR A 308 32.33 5.85 -3.73
C TYR A 308 31.63 6.01 -5.07
N PHE A 309 32.41 6.02 -6.16
CA PHE A 309 31.86 6.07 -7.50
C PHE A 309 31.02 4.82 -7.82
N ALA A 310 31.52 3.63 -7.51
CA ALA A 310 30.81 2.37 -7.70
C ALA A 310 29.50 2.33 -6.90
N PHE A 311 29.52 2.80 -5.64
CA PHE A 311 28.34 2.84 -4.79
C PHE A 311 27.23 3.73 -5.38
N ILE A 312 27.58 4.92 -5.93
CA ILE A 312 26.63 5.77 -6.63
C ILE A 312 26.14 5.10 -7.92
N LEU A 313 27.08 4.52 -8.69
CA LEU A 313 26.78 3.94 -10.00
C LEU A 313 25.77 2.80 -9.91
N VAL A 314 25.84 1.96 -8.86
CA VAL A 314 24.86 0.87 -8.61
C VAL A 314 23.43 1.39 -8.58
N PHE A 315 23.20 2.61 -8.09
CA PHE A 315 21.87 3.20 -8.04
C PHE A 315 21.54 4.10 -9.24
N ILE A 316 22.53 4.60 -9.96
CA ILE A 316 22.30 5.43 -11.18
C ILE A 316 22.06 4.54 -12.42
N VAL A 317 22.72 3.40 -12.52
CA VAL A 317 22.53 2.47 -13.66
C VAL A 317 21.06 2.06 -13.85
N PRO A 318 20.27 1.70 -12.82
CA PRO A 318 18.85 1.41 -12.97
C PRO A 318 17.97 2.62 -13.35
N VAL A 319 18.46 3.85 -13.16
CA VAL A 319 17.80 5.06 -13.66
C VAL A 319 17.98 5.18 -15.18
N ILE A 320 19.18 4.90 -15.66
CA ILE A 320 19.53 4.99 -17.10
C ILE A 320 18.98 3.78 -17.87
N PHE A 321 19.18 2.57 -17.34
CA PHE A 321 18.77 1.31 -17.95
C PHE A 321 17.63 0.67 -17.14
N PRO A 322 16.38 0.84 -17.55
CA PRO A 322 15.20 0.41 -16.79
C PRO A 322 15.16 -1.08 -16.47
N PHE A 323 15.78 -1.94 -17.27
CA PHE A 323 15.85 -3.38 -17.01
C PHE A 323 16.36 -3.69 -15.58
N PHE A 324 17.42 -3.00 -15.13
CA PHE A 324 17.95 -3.20 -13.79
C PHE A 324 16.99 -2.72 -12.69
N ARG A 325 16.16 -1.70 -12.97
CA ARG A 325 15.07 -1.30 -12.07
C ARG A 325 13.95 -2.34 -12.05
N TYR A 326 13.61 -2.94 -13.20
CA TYR A 326 12.65 -4.05 -13.25
C TYR A 326 13.16 -5.26 -12.47
N ALA A 327 14.43 -5.63 -12.64
CA ALA A 327 15.07 -6.71 -11.89
C ALA A 327 15.05 -6.44 -10.37
N PHE A 328 15.32 -5.21 -9.96
CA PHE A 328 15.20 -4.79 -8.56
C PHE A 328 13.79 -5.02 -7.99
N TRP A 329 12.74 -4.85 -8.81
CA TRP A 329 11.35 -5.14 -8.48
C TRP A 329 10.92 -6.57 -8.83
N LEU A 330 11.84 -7.50 -9.09
CA LEU A 330 11.55 -8.88 -9.52
C LEU A 330 10.60 -8.92 -10.72
N PHE A 331 10.73 -7.99 -11.65
CA PHE A 331 9.90 -7.81 -12.85
C PHE A 331 8.38 -7.69 -12.57
N THR A 332 8.00 -7.31 -11.34
CA THR A 332 6.60 -7.07 -10.96
C THR A 332 6.14 -5.65 -11.27
N GLY A 333 7.05 -4.76 -11.63
CA GLY A 333 6.70 -3.37 -11.94
C GLY A 333 7.88 -2.50 -12.37
N ASN A 334 7.53 -1.37 -12.94
CA ASN A 334 8.44 -0.30 -13.34
C ASN A 334 8.25 0.90 -12.41
N TYR A 335 8.69 0.77 -11.16
CA TYR A 335 8.46 1.77 -10.11
C TYR A 335 9.77 2.39 -9.64
N TYR A 336 9.72 3.69 -9.30
CA TYR A 336 10.77 4.32 -8.50
C TYR A 336 10.53 4.11 -7.01
N ARG A 337 9.46 4.61 -6.44
CA ARG A 337 9.06 4.40 -5.03
C ARG A 337 10.27 4.35 -4.09
N ILE A 338 10.44 3.27 -3.30
CA ILE A 338 11.56 3.11 -2.35
C ILE A 338 12.95 3.15 -3.02
N PHE A 339 13.04 2.82 -4.30
CA PHE A 339 14.29 2.95 -5.05
C PHE A 339 14.77 4.41 -5.10
N SER A 340 13.85 5.38 -5.16
CA SER A 340 14.18 6.81 -5.06
C SER A 340 14.90 7.16 -3.76
N LEU A 341 14.48 6.56 -2.62
CA LEU A 341 15.14 6.74 -1.34
C LEU A 341 16.60 6.25 -1.39
N PHE A 342 16.84 5.11 -2.02
CA PHE A 342 18.19 4.53 -2.09
C PHE A 342 19.12 5.35 -2.96
N VAL A 343 18.64 5.90 -4.07
CA VAL A 343 19.40 6.88 -4.89
C VAL A 343 19.75 8.11 -4.05
N ALA A 344 18.77 8.76 -3.44
CA ALA A 344 18.97 9.96 -2.62
C ALA A 344 19.93 9.68 -1.45
N LEU A 345 19.77 8.55 -0.76
CA LEU A 345 20.57 8.16 0.39
C LEU A 345 22.03 7.88 0.02
N SER A 346 22.28 7.19 -1.12
CA SER A 346 23.64 6.92 -1.59
C SER A 346 24.42 8.21 -1.88
N MET A 347 23.77 9.19 -2.51
CA MET A 347 24.35 10.49 -2.80
C MET A 347 24.56 11.32 -1.51
N LEU A 348 23.54 11.35 -0.65
CA LEU A 348 23.60 12.12 0.60
C LEU A 348 24.71 11.63 1.52
N LEU A 349 24.92 10.32 1.65
CA LEU A 349 26.00 9.74 2.47
C LEU A 349 27.38 10.24 2.02
N ILE A 350 27.67 10.24 0.72
CA ILE A 350 28.95 10.67 0.20
C ILE A 350 29.10 12.20 0.30
N ALA A 351 28.01 12.95 0.04
CA ALA A 351 28.00 14.39 0.21
C ALA A 351 28.28 14.79 1.67
N LEU A 352 27.69 14.09 2.65
CA LEU A 352 27.93 14.34 4.07
C LEU A 352 29.36 13.99 4.50
N LYS A 353 29.98 12.94 3.95
CA LYS A 353 31.41 12.64 4.17
C LYS A 353 32.29 13.76 3.61
N SER A 354 31.95 14.29 2.45
CA SER A 354 32.66 15.45 1.86
C SER A 354 32.51 16.68 2.75
N MET A 355 31.34 16.97 3.26
CA MET A 355 31.07 18.05 4.18
C MET A 355 31.88 17.93 5.47
N ASP A 356 31.87 16.73 6.06
CA ASP A 356 32.59 16.44 7.30
C ASP A 356 34.10 16.64 7.15
N HIS A 357 34.64 16.20 6.00
CA HIS A 357 36.05 16.45 5.67
C HIS A 357 36.36 17.96 5.51
N ILE A 358 35.52 18.71 4.79
CA ILE A 358 35.71 20.17 4.64
C ILE A 358 35.59 20.87 5.99
N ASP A 359 34.64 20.44 6.84
CA ASP A 359 34.51 21.02 8.19
C ASP A 359 35.72 20.71 9.08
N SER A 360 36.27 19.50 9.04
CA SER A 360 37.42 19.12 9.89
C SER A 360 38.74 19.74 9.41
N THR A 361 38.99 19.78 8.10
CA THR A 361 40.27 20.19 7.51
C THR A 361 40.32 21.66 7.07
N SER A 362 39.15 22.32 6.93
CA SER A 362 39.01 23.61 6.29
C SER A 362 39.60 23.66 4.86
N ASN A 363 39.48 22.55 4.12
CA ASN A 363 40.01 22.42 2.77
C ASN A 363 38.88 22.16 1.77
N ALA A 364 38.30 23.24 1.23
CA ALA A 364 37.35 23.22 0.14
C ALA A 364 38.06 23.56 -1.18
N SER A 365 38.08 22.62 -2.12
CA SER A 365 38.73 22.85 -3.43
C SER A 365 37.92 23.82 -4.27
N PHE A 366 38.48 25.00 -4.54
CA PHE A 366 37.86 25.99 -5.45
C PHE A 366 37.57 25.40 -6.84
N LYS A 367 38.51 24.64 -7.40
CA LYS A 367 38.37 24.02 -8.74
C LYS A 367 37.18 23.07 -8.79
N ILE A 368 37.00 22.19 -7.78
CA ILE A 368 35.87 21.26 -7.71
C ILE A 368 34.57 22.03 -7.51
N THR A 369 34.54 23.01 -6.58
CA THR A 369 33.33 23.81 -6.34
C THR A 369 32.89 24.55 -7.61
N LEU A 370 33.83 25.22 -8.29
CA LEU A 370 33.54 25.97 -9.53
C LEU A 370 33.10 25.04 -10.67
N ALA A 371 33.82 23.92 -10.89
CA ALA A 371 33.46 22.95 -11.91
C ALA A 371 32.05 22.34 -11.66
N THR A 372 31.74 22.02 -10.38
CA THR A 372 30.42 21.51 -9.99
C THR A 372 29.35 22.57 -10.22
N PHE A 373 29.57 23.80 -9.82
CA PHE A 373 28.66 24.93 -10.06
C PHE A 373 28.34 25.08 -11.54
N LEU A 374 29.38 25.18 -12.39
CA LEU A 374 29.22 25.35 -13.82
C LEU A 374 28.48 24.15 -14.43
N PHE A 375 28.80 22.94 -14.03
CA PHE A 375 28.14 21.72 -14.51
C PHE A 375 26.65 21.67 -14.10
N LEU A 376 26.30 21.98 -12.87
CA LEU A 376 24.92 22.00 -12.40
C LEU A 376 24.10 23.09 -13.10
N VAL A 377 24.69 24.28 -13.29
CA VAL A 377 24.03 25.38 -14.04
C VAL A 377 23.85 24.98 -15.52
N PHE A 378 24.88 24.37 -16.13
CA PHE A 378 24.76 23.83 -17.48
C PHE A 378 23.58 22.83 -17.58
N LEU A 379 23.47 21.87 -16.65
CA LEU A 379 22.35 20.92 -16.64
C LEU A 379 20.99 21.61 -16.45
N LEU A 380 20.91 22.68 -15.64
CA LEU A 380 19.66 23.41 -15.42
C LEU A 380 19.18 24.19 -16.63
N TYR A 381 20.10 24.77 -17.42
CA TYR A 381 19.78 25.67 -18.53
C TYR A 381 20.02 25.05 -19.92
N TYR A 382 20.42 23.78 -19.96
CA TYR A 382 20.56 23.06 -21.24
C TYR A 382 19.24 23.10 -22.02
N PRO A 383 19.25 23.34 -23.33
CA PRO A 383 18.05 23.42 -24.15
C PRO A 383 17.48 22.03 -24.47
N TYR A 384 16.85 21.40 -23.48
CA TYR A 384 16.16 20.12 -23.69
C TYR A 384 14.99 20.25 -24.64
N ASP A 385 14.70 19.23 -25.44
CA ASP A 385 13.55 19.19 -26.38
C ASP A 385 12.21 19.55 -25.69
N ASN A 386 12.05 19.15 -24.44
CA ASN A 386 10.87 19.41 -23.62
C ASN A 386 11.11 20.45 -22.51
N ALA A 387 12.04 21.39 -22.70
CA ALA A 387 12.38 22.39 -21.68
C ALA A 387 11.19 23.24 -21.22
N LYS A 388 10.13 23.38 -22.03
CA LYS A 388 8.91 24.14 -21.71
C LYS A 388 8.17 23.60 -20.47
N ILE A 389 8.38 22.33 -20.07
CA ILE A 389 7.76 21.76 -18.86
C ILE A 389 8.52 22.13 -17.58
N ILE A 390 9.70 22.74 -17.68
CA ILE A 390 10.51 23.19 -16.53
C ILE A 390 9.99 24.53 -16.05
N HIS A 391 9.61 24.61 -14.77
CA HIS A 391 9.15 25.86 -14.15
C HIS A 391 10.30 26.88 -14.02
N HIS A 392 10.31 27.92 -14.85
CA HIS A 392 11.36 28.94 -14.89
C HIS A 392 11.64 29.61 -13.54
N HIS A 393 10.59 29.93 -12.78
CA HIS A 393 10.76 30.55 -11.46
C HIS A 393 11.49 29.63 -10.48
N ILE A 394 11.12 28.34 -10.41
CA ILE A 394 11.79 27.37 -9.55
C ILE A 394 13.24 27.15 -10.01
N ARG A 395 13.45 27.03 -11.33
CA ARG A 395 14.79 26.89 -11.93
C ARG A 395 15.73 28.02 -11.51
N ASN A 396 15.27 29.28 -11.56
CA ASN A 396 16.08 30.42 -11.20
C ASN A 396 16.41 30.46 -9.69
N ILE A 397 15.46 30.08 -8.83
CA ILE A 397 15.71 29.95 -7.38
C ILE A 397 16.71 28.84 -7.10
N VAL A 398 16.59 27.70 -7.76
CA VAL A 398 17.56 26.60 -7.67
C VAL A 398 18.95 27.04 -8.08
N ALA A 399 19.09 27.78 -9.20
CA ALA A 399 20.38 28.32 -9.65
C ALA A 399 20.98 29.27 -8.62
N LEU A 400 20.19 30.18 -8.04
CA LEU A 400 20.62 31.10 -7.00
C LEU A 400 21.09 30.35 -5.74
N LEU A 401 20.35 29.32 -5.30
CA LEU A 401 20.72 28.49 -4.15
C LEU A 401 22.01 27.71 -4.41
N ILE A 402 22.19 27.14 -5.60
CA ILE A 402 23.44 26.45 -5.98
C ILE A 402 24.62 27.42 -5.94
N LEU A 403 24.48 28.65 -6.46
CA LEU A 403 25.49 29.67 -6.36
C LEU A 403 25.81 30.00 -4.89
N THR A 404 24.77 30.23 -4.07
CA THR A 404 24.90 30.51 -2.65
C THR A 404 25.65 29.41 -1.91
N TYR A 405 25.28 28.15 -2.12
CA TYR A 405 25.96 26.99 -1.53
C TYR A 405 27.41 26.88 -2.00
N SER A 406 27.66 27.09 -3.28
CA SER A 406 29.03 27.06 -3.81
C SER A 406 29.93 28.09 -3.16
N VAL A 407 29.42 29.31 -2.98
CA VAL A 407 30.13 30.37 -2.26
C VAL A 407 30.34 30.00 -0.79
N LEU A 408 29.30 29.56 -0.09
CA LEU A 408 29.40 29.21 1.33
C LEU A 408 30.33 28.01 1.57
N ILE A 409 30.30 26.99 0.73
CA ILE A 409 31.21 25.84 0.84
C ILE A 409 32.65 26.29 0.63
N TYR A 410 32.92 27.17 -0.34
CA TYR A 410 34.26 27.75 -0.54
C TYR A 410 34.70 28.59 0.66
N LEU A 411 33.81 29.38 1.27
CA LEU A 411 34.12 30.22 2.43
C LEU A 411 34.42 29.39 3.71
N LEU A 412 34.04 28.14 3.81
CA LEU A 412 34.35 27.24 4.95
C LEU A 412 35.86 27.03 5.15
N GLN A 413 36.70 27.29 4.13
CA GLN A 413 38.15 27.19 4.26
C GLN A 413 38.76 28.32 5.13
N PHE A 414 38.11 29.49 5.27
CA PHE A 414 38.61 30.61 6.00
C PHE A 414 38.29 30.51 7.51
N LYS A 415 39.25 30.10 8.32
CA LYS A 415 39.10 29.82 9.76
C LYS A 415 38.41 30.93 10.54
N ARG A 416 38.72 32.23 10.18
CA ARG A 416 38.17 33.41 10.89
C ARG A 416 36.65 33.52 10.80
N ILE A 417 36.07 33.19 9.68
CA ILE A 417 34.62 33.34 9.42
C ILE A 417 33.88 32.01 9.43
N LYS A 418 34.57 30.88 9.56
CA LYS A 418 34.02 29.53 9.43
C LYS A 418 32.77 29.30 10.28
N ASN A 419 32.76 29.73 11.54
CA ASN A 419 31.60 29.55 12.42
C ASN A 419 30.38 30.35 11.94
N TYR A 420 30.57 31.57 11.45
CA TYR A 420 29.48 32.36 10.85
C TYR A 420 28.97 31.69 9.58
N VAL A 421 29.87 31.21 8.72
CA VAL A 421 29.47 30.46 7.51
C VAL A 421 28.67 29.19 7.84
N LYS A 422 29.07 28.46 8.88
CA LYS A 422 28.32 27.27 9.34
C LYS A 422 26.90 27.62 9.79
N ILE A 423 26.72 28.70 10.53
CA ILE A 423 25.38 29.16 10.97
C ILE A 423 24.57 29.62 9.77
N THR A 424 25.15 30.41 8.87
CA THR A 424 24.50 30.86 7.63
C THR A 424 24.09 29.67 6.76
N LEU A 425 24.96 28.68 6.63
CA LEU A 425 24.69 27.48 5.85
C LEU A 425 23.46 26.71 6.40
N LEU A 426 23.39 26.50 7.72
CA LEU A 426 22.25 25.87 8.37
C LEU A 426 20.95 26.66 8.14
N PHE A 427 21.05 27.99 8.21
CA PHE A 427 19.92 28.90 7.98
C PHE A 427 19.42 28.84 6.54
N ILE A 428 20.33 28.85 5.55
CA ILE A 428 19.96 28.72 4.12
C ILE A 428 19.36 27.35 3.82
N ILE A 429 19.91 26.27 4.40
CA ILE A 429 19.31 24.93 4.28
C ILE A 429 17.87 24.92 4.83
N ALA A 430 17.65 25.53 6.00
CA ALA A 430 16.32 25.61 6.58
C ALA A 430 15.34 26.40 5.68
N ILE A 431 15.78 27.53 5.12
CA ILE A 431 14.98 28.31 4.17
C ILE A 431 14.66 27.50 2.91
N GLU A 432 15.66 26.83 2.31
CA GLU A 432 15.46 25.97 1.14
C GLU A 432 14.38 24.91 1.41
N LEU A 433 14.52 24.16 2.51
CA LEU A 433 13.63 23.06 2.84
C LEU A 433 12.23 23.54 3.20
N ILE A 434 12.08 24.65 3.93
CA ILE A 434 10.79 25.28 4.23
C ILE A 434 10.13 25.74 2.92
N TYR A 435 10.87 26.39 2.04
CA TYR A 435 10.34 26.90 0.78
C TYR A 435 9.85 25.77 -0.13
N PHE A 436 10.70 24.76 -0.42
CA PHE A 436 10.32 23.67 -1.31
C PHE A 436 9.26 22.76 -0.69
N SER A 437 9.36 22.38 0.59
CA SER A 437 8.31 21.62 1.27
C SER A 437 6.98 22.38 1.29
N GLY A 438 7.05 23.71 1.52
CA GLY A 438 5.88 24.56 1.49
C GLY A 438 5.19 24.59 0.11
N ILE A 439 5.95 24.68 -0.99
CA ILE A 439 5.40 24.59 -2.34
C ILE A 439 4.79 23.22 -2.60
N THR A 440 5.56 22.16 -2.32
CA THR A 440 5.15 20.77 -2.56
C THR A 440 3.82 20.43 -1.87
N VAL A 441 3.58 20.94 -0.65
CA VAL A 441 2.38 20.60 0.12
C VAL A 441 1.26 21.62 -0.10
N ASN A 442 1.54 22.94 -0.06
CA ASN A 442 0.50 23.96 0.01
C ASN A 442 -0.13 24.34 -1.33
N LYS A 443 0.56 24.10 -2.47
CA LYS A 443 0.00 24.34 -3.82
C LYS A 443 -0.97 23.25 -4.27
N ARG A 444 -1.09 22.17 -3.52
CA ARG A 444 -1.98 21.07 -3.84
C ARG A 444 -3.38 21.27 -3.26
N PRO A 445 -4.44 20.87 -3.98
CA PRO A 445 -5.79 20.92 -3.43
C PRO A 445 -5.94 19.88 -2.31
N VAL A 446 -6.35 20.33 -1.12
CA VAL A 446 -6.57 19.48 0.06
C VAL A 446 -8.00 19.64 0.59
N MET A 447 -8.45 18.69 1.38
CA MET A 447 -9.68 18.79 2.14
C MET A 447 -9.63 19.96 3.14
N SER A 448 -10.72 20.69 3.26
CA SER A 448 -10.89 21.71 4.29
C SER A 448 -11.63 21.15 5.51
N HIS A 449 -11.44 21.77 6.67
CA HIS A 449 -12.19 21.39 7.87
C HIS A 449 -13.70 21.57 7.69
N LYS A 450 -14.14 22.59 6.93
CA LYS A 450 -15.56 22.78 6.62
C LYS A 450 -16.18 21.58 5.91
N GLU A 451 -15.44 20.93 5.00
CA GLU A 451 -15.93 19.76 4.26
C GLU A 451 -16.13 18.51 5.13
N THR A 452 -15.55 18.45 6.33
CA THR A 452 -15.80 17.35 7.27
C THR A 452 -17.10 17.54 8.07
N THR A 453 -17.57 18.76 8.19
CA THR A 453 -18.79 19.11 8.96
C THR A 453 -20.01 19.37 8.08
N MET A 454 -19.80 19.79 6.82
CA MET A 454 -20.87 20.01 5.83
C MET A 454 -21.40 18.67 5.31
N LYS A 455 -22.61 18.71 4.72
CA LYS A 455 -23.22 17.55 4.04
C LYS A 455 -22.63 17.33 2.63
N VAL A 456 -21.30 17.17 2.58
CA VAL A 456 -20.53 16.91 1.36
C VAL A 456 -19.48 15.80 1.61
N GLY A 457 -19.00 15.20 0.55
CA GLY A 457 -18.02 14.14 0.65
C GLY A 457 -18.57 12.93 1.40
N TYR A 458 -17.74 12.26 2.15
CA TYR A 458 -18.16 11.09 2.95
C TYR A 458 -19.16 11.41 4.07
N ASN A 459 -19.39 12.70 4.37
CA ASN A 459 -20.42 13.16 5.33
C ASN A 459 -21.72 13.60 4.65
N ASP A 460 -21.93 13.29 3.37
CA ASP A 460 -23.16 13.63 2.65
C ASP A 460 -24.41 12.93 3.22
N TYR A 461 -25.57 13.17 2.64
CA TYR A 461 -26.82 12.57 3.13
C TYR A 461 -26.88 11.05 3.00
N THR A 462 -25.89 10.39 2.36
CA THR A 462 -25.74 8.93 2.37
C THR A 462 -25.66 8.39 3.80
N VAL A 463 -24.95 9.09 4.70
CA VAL A 463 -24.83 8.68 6.11
C VAL A 463 -26.18 8.61 6.79
N ASN A 464 -27.07 9.58 6.53
CA ASN A 464 -28.43 9.61 7.05
C ASN A 464 -29.28 8.49 6.45
N ALA A 465 -29.17 8.25 5.14
CA ALA A 465 -29.88 7.19 4.44
C ALA A 465 -29.45 5.80 4.96
N VAL A 466 -28.14 5.54 5.12
CA VAL A 466 -27.62 4.28 5.64
C VAL A 466 -28.06 4.06 7.09
N TYR A 467 -28.00 5.11 7.93
CA TYR A 467 -28.48 5.04 9.32
C TYR A 467 -29.96 4.65 9.36
N PHE A 468 -30.81 5.35 8.59
CA PHE A 468 -32.24 5.03 8.47
C PHE A 468 -32.48 3.56 8.07
N LEU A 469 -31.76 3.06 7.05
CA LEU A 469 -31.90 1.68 6.61
C LEU A 469 -31.49 0.67 7.68
N LYS A 470 -30.40 0.91 8.41
CA LYS A 470 -29.94 0.06 9.51
C LYS A 470 -30.90 0.06 10.73
N GLN A 471 -31.68 1.13 10.93
CA GLN A 471 -32.73 1.16 11.96
C GLN A 471 -33.97 0.40 11.50
N LYS A 472 -34.37 0.58 10.26
CA LYS A 472 -35.59 -0.03 9.67
C LYS A 472 -35.44 -1.53 9.42
N ASP A 473 -34.25 -1.98 9.03
CA ASP A 473 -33.98 -3.34 8.60
C ASP A 473 -32.76 -3.95 9.34
N LYS A 474 -33.02 -4.99 10.11
CA LYS A 474 -31.99 -5.72 10.88
C LYS A 474 -31.47 -6.98 10.18
N THR A 475 -32.02 -7.29 8.98
CA THR A 475 -31.54 -8.42 8.20
C THR A 475 -30.21 -8.09 7.52
N PHE A 476 -29.50 -9.11 7.02
CA PHE A 476 -28.32 -8.87 6.18
C PHE A 476 -28.75 -8.30 4.83
N PHE A 477 -28.17 -7.20 4.42
CA PHE A 477 -28.35 -6.63 3.09
C PHE A 477 -27.14 -5.83 2.63
N ARG A 478 -26.95 -5.80 1.31
CA ARG A 478 -26.02 -4.87 0.65
C ARG A 478 -26.77 -3.68 0.05
N ILE A 479 -26.03 -2.60 -0.12
CA ILE A 479 -26.52 -1.36 -0.72
C ILE A 479 -25.79 -1.13 -2.03
N ASN A 480 -26.53 -0.88 -3.10
CA ASN A 480 -26.01 -0.32 -4.34
C ASN A 480 -25.98 1.22 -4.22
N LYS A 481 -24.89 1.82 -4.68
CA LYS A 481 -24.73 3.29 -4.69
C LYS A 481 -24.16 3.71 -6.04
N ASP A 482 -24.94 4.42 -6.84
CA ASP A 482 -24.58 4.75 -8.23
C ASP A 482 -23.71 6.01 -8.38
N TYR A 483 -23.50 6.75 -7.29
CA TYR A 483 -22.65 7.95 -7.23
C TYR A 483 -21.46 7.75 -6.28
N SER A 484 -20.42 8.58 -6.41
CA SER A 484 -19.28 8.62 -5.50
C SER A 484 -19.42 9.79 -4.52
N SER A 485 -19.07 9.55 -3.26
CA SER A 485 -18.98 10.59 -2.21
C SER A 485 -17.56 11.10 -1.99
N GLY A 486 -16.54 10.47 -2.56
CA GLY A 486 -15.16 10.96 -2.45
C GLY A 486 -15.01 12.37 -3.02
N LEU A 487 -14.30 13.26 -2.29
CA LEU A 487 -14.03 14.64 -2.71
C LEU A 487 -12.78 14.78 -3.59
N ALA A 488 -12.15 13.68 -3.94
CA ALA A 488 -10.95 13.66 -4.74
C ALA A 488 -11.26 13.72 -6.24
N MET A 489 -10.23 14.01 -7.05
CA MET A 489 -10.31 14.05 -8.49
C MET A 489 -10.85 12.75 -9.11
N HIS A 490 -10.39 11.60 -8.62
CA HIS A 490 -10.89 10.30 -9.04
C HIS A 490 -12.10 9.89 -8.18
N LYS A 491 -13.05 9.20 -8.81
CA LYS A 491 -14.20 8.64 -8.10
C LYS A 491 -13.73 7.59 -7.08
N SER A 492 -14.35 7.59 -5.89
CA SER A 492 -14.07 6.60 -4.86
C SER A 492 -14.86 5.32 -5.10
N ASP A 493 -14.21 4.17 -4.95
CA ASP A 493 -14.84 2.85 -4.90
C ASP A 493 -14.87 2.27 -3.47
N ASN A 494 -14.45 3.07 -2.47
CA ASN A 494 -14.42 2.70 -1.05
C ASN A 494 -15.43 3.47 -0.19
N ASP A 495 -16.47 4.04 -0.79
CA ASP A 495 -17.50 4.77 -0.07
C ASP A 495 -18.16 3.94 1.04
N ALA A 496 -18.33 2.63 0.81
CA ALA A 496 -18.91 1.72 1.78
C ALA A 496 -18.07 1.59 3.07
N ASN A 497 -16.75 1.68 2.98
CA ASN A 497 -15.85 1.72 4.14
C ASN A 497 -16.00 3.02 4.94
N ALA A 498 -16.14 4.16 4.25
CA ALA A 498 -16.26 5.46 4.89
C ALA A 498 -17.67 5.75 5.44
N GLN A 499 -18.71 5.12 4.86
CA GLN A 499 -20.13 5.39 5.16
C GLN A 499 -20.83 4.18 5.81
N ASP A 500 -20.05 3.17 6.23
CA ASP A 500 -20.46 2.01 7.03
C ASP A 500 -21.67 1.25 6.45
N PHE A 501 -21.54 0.71 5.21
CA PHE A 501 -22.51 -0.18 4.62
C PHE A 501 -21.82 -1.33 3.85
N TYR A 502 -22.55 -2.41 3.59
CA TYR A 502 -22.05 -3.52 2.78
C TYR A 502 -22.23 -3.22 1.30
N GLY A 503 -21.18 -3.42 0.50
CA GLY A 503 -21.17 -3.05 -0.91
C GLY A 503 -20.45 -4.04 -1.81
N THR A 504 -20.46 -3.77 -3.11
CA THR A 504 -19.80 -4.59 -4.14
C THR A 504 -18.59 -3.92 -4.80
N PRO A 505 -18.47 -2.57 -4.83
CA PRO A 505 -17.26 -1.90 -5.29
C PRO A 505 -16.08 -2.14 -4.36
N SER A 506 -14.85 -2.01 -4.89
CA SER A 506 -13.63 -2.04 -4.09
C SER A 506 -12.50 -1.30 -4.80
N TYR A 507 -11.75 -0.53 -4.01
CA TYR A 507 -10.40 -0.10 -4.34
C TYR A 507 -9.43 -0.66 -3.31
N HIS A 508 -8.70 -1.71 -3.69
CA HIS A 508 -7.69 -2.33 -2.85
C HIS A 508 -6.59 -2.98 -3.69
N GLY A 509 -5.34 -2.86 -3.25
CA GLY A 509 -4.19 -3.41 -3.97
C GLY A 509 -4.20 -4.94 -4.13
N PHE A 510 -4.95 -5.66 -3.27
CA PHE A 510 -5.05 -7.11 -3.19
C PHE A 510 -6.49 -7.54 -2.98
N ASN A 511 -7.34 -7.29 -3.98
CA ASN A 511 -8.74 -7.72 -3.95
C ASN A 511 -8.87 -9.24 -3.95
N GLN A 512 -10.00 -9.74 -3.41
CA GLN A 512 -10.28 -11.17 -3.31
C GLN A 512 -10.39 -11.81 -4.71
N ILE A 513 -9.48 -12.75 -4.99
CA ILE A 513 -9.27 -13.31 -6.34
C ILE A 513 -10.52 -13.97 -6.91
N ASN A 514 -11.33 -14.66 -6.08
CA ASN A 514 -12.50 -15.38 -6.55
C ASN A 514 -13.64 -14.42 -6.97
N TYR A 515 -13.78 -13.28 -6.29
CA TYR A 515 -14.68 -12.23 -6.75
C TYR A 515 -14.21 -11.60 -8.08
N ILE A 516 -12.92 -11.36 -8.22
CA ILE A 516 -12.35 -10.87 -9.48
C ILE A 516 -12.56 -11.88 -10.62
N LYS A 517 -12.40 -13.21 -10.38
CA LYS A 517 -12.70 -14.25 -11.37
C LYS A 517 -14.16 -14.21 -11.81
N PHE A 518 -15.10 -14.02 -10.88
CA PHE A 518 -16.51 -13.86 -11.18
C PHE A 518 -16.78 -12.63 -12.08
N LEU A 519 -16.20 -11.48 -11.71
CA LEU A 519 -16.36 -10.25 -12.51
C LEU A 519 -15.77 -10.41 -13.92
N LYS A 520 -14.64 -11.10 -14.06
CA LYS A 520 -14.00 -11.39 -15.36
C LYS A 520 -14.85 -12.34 -16.20
N GLU A 521 -15.33 -13.44 -15.62
CA GLU A 521 -16.12 -14.45 -16.35
C GLU A 521 -17.45 -13.89 -16.84
N LEU A 522 -18.04 -12.94 -16.11
CA LEU A 522 -19.23 -12.21 -16.53
C LEU A 522 -18.91 -10.97 -17.39
N GLU A 523 -17.65 -10.78 -17.79
CA GLU A 523 -17.23 -9.66 -18.65
C GLU A 523 -17.59 -8.28 -18.07
N ILE A 524 -17.67 -8.18 -16.73
CA ILE A 524 -17.95 -6.94 -15.99
C ILE A 524 -16.69 -6.07 -15.92
N ILE A 525 -15.53 -6.70 -15.83
CA ILE A 525 -14.22 -6.04 -15.89
C ILE A 525 -13.39 -6.65 -17.03
N GLU A 526 -12.61 -5.80 -17.69
CA GLU A 526 -11.69 -6.25 -18.73
C GLU A 526 -10.52 -7.03 -18.12
N SER A 527 -10.27 -8.24 -18.65
CA SER A 527 -9.31 -9.17 -18.08
C SER A 527 -7.84 -8.82 -18.33
N THR A 528 -7.56 -8.04 -19.38
CA THR A 528 -6.19 -7.76 -19.85
C THR A 528 -5.45 -6.73 -19.02
N TYR A 529 -6.17 -5.82 -18.36
CA TYR A 529 -5.58 -4.76 -17.55
C TYR A 529 -5.59 -5.10 -16.07
N GLU A 530 -4.42 -5.29 -15.46
CA GLU A 530 -4.25 -5.57 -14.03
C GLU A 530 -4.85 -4.46 -13.15
N VAL A 531 -4.87 -3.22 -13.62
CA VAL A 531 -5.47 -2.07 -12.91
C VAL A 531 -6.94 -2.31 -12.62
N ASN A 532 -7.70 -2.92 -13.53
CA ASN A 532 -9.12 -3.23 -13.35
C ASN A 532 -9.37 -4.26 -12.22
N THR A 533 -8.36 -5.00 -11.81
CA THR A 533 -8.46 -5.92 -10.67
C THR A 533 -8.31 -5.22 -9.32
N ARG A 534 -7.80 -3.99 -9.30
CA ARG A 534 -7.62 -3.16 -8.10
C ARG A 534 -8.74 -2.18 -7.88
N TRP A 535 -9.23 -1.57 -8.98
CA TRP A 535 -10.30 -0.59 -8.98
C TRP A 535 -11.47 -1.15 -9.77
N HIS A 536 -12.57 -1.43 -9.12
CA HIS A 536 -13.76 -1.88 -9.82
C HIS A 536 -15.02 -1.40 -9.13
N ARG A 537 -16.01 -1.04 -9.95
CA ARG A 537 -17.35 -0.64 -9.51
C ARG A 537 -18.21 -1.84 -9.06
N GLY A 538 -17.67 -3.05 -9.11
CA GLY A 538 -18.42 -4.26 -8.77
C GLY A 538 -19.70 -4.39 -9.61
N LEU A 539 -20.83 -4.59 -8.93
CA LEU A 539 -22.12 -4.83 -9.58
C LEU A 539 -22.99 -3.56 -9.72
N VAL A 540 -22.43 -2.35 -9.49
CA VAL A 540 -23.22 -1.09 -9.47
C VAL A 540 -24.07 -0.88 -10.73
N HIS A 541 -23.55 -1.21 -11.90
CA HIS A 541 -24.22 -1.03 -13.19
C HIS A 541 -24.89 -2.30 -13.73
N TRP A 542 -25.05 -3.34 -12.89
CA TRP A 542 -25.57 -4.64 -13.27
C TRP A 542 -26.84 -5.00 -12.47
N PRO A 543 -27.99 -4.34 -12.70
CA PRO A 543 -29.18 -4.48 -11.87
C PRO A 543 -29.68 -5.92 -11.77
N LEU A 544 -29.52 -6.72 -12.83
CA LEU A 544 -29.90 -8.13 -12.83
C LEU A 544 -29.12 -8.98 -11.81
N LEU A 545 -27.87 -8.58 -11.48
CA LEU A 545 -27.06 -9.28 -10.49
C LEU A 545 -27.30 -8.78 -9.05
N HIS A 546 -28.09 -7.71 -8.87
CA HIS A 546 -28.35 -7.17 -7.54
C HIS A 546 -29.07 -8.20 -6.63
N SER A 547 -30.05 -8.91 -7.16
CA SER A 547 -30.75 -9.94 -6.39
C SER A 547 -29.84 -11.07 -5.97
N PHE A 548 -28.99 -11.56 -6.88
CA PHE A 548 -27.96 -12.58 -6.61
C PHE A 548 -27.00 -12.16 -5.48
N ALA A 549 -26.62 -10.89 -5.47
CA ALA A 549 -25.65 -10.33 -4.51
C ALA A 549 -26.31 -9.86 -3.19
N SER A 550 -27.57 -10.16 -2.93
CA SER A 550 -28.32 -9.67 -1.74
C SER A 550 -28.34 -8.14 -1.63
N ILE A 551 -28.31 -7.42 -2.76
CA ILE A 551 -28.45 -5.97 -2.79
C ILE A 551 -29.96 -5.66 -2.67
N LYS A 552 -30.35 -5.24 -1.45
CA LYS A 552 -31.74 -4.96 -1.10
C LYS A 552 -32.11 -3.49 -1.31
N TYR A 553 -31.17 -2.59 -1.15
CA TYR A 553 -31.41 -1.18 -1.29
C TYR A 553 -30.46 -0.55 -2.31
N ALA A 554 -30.93 0.48 -2.98
CA ALA A 554 -30.13 1.34 -3.84
C ALA A 554 -30.25 2.79 -3.42
N LEU A 555 -29.14 3.51 -3.47
CA LEU A 555 -29.03 4.94 -3.22
C LEU A 555 -28.69 5.63 -4.54
N SER A 556 -29.49 6.62 -4.92
CA SER A 556 -29.28 7.41 -6.13
C SER A 556 -29.57 8.88 -5.90
N LYS A 557 -28.88 9.75 -6.65
CA LYS A 557 -29.21 11.18 -6.74
C LYS A 557 -30.31 11.45 -7.77
N GLU A 558 -30.61 10.48 -8.61
CA GLU A 558 -31.68 10.55 -9.58
C GLU A 558 -33.02 10.20 -8.94
N LYS A 559 -34.11 10.93 -9.31
CA LYS A 559 -35.46 10.62 -8.86
C LYS A 559 -36.05 9.40 -9.57
N PHE A 560 -35.65 9.17 -10.82
CA PHE A 560 -36.17 8.10 -11.67
C PHE A 560 -35.00 7.32 -12.32
N PRO A 561 -34.18 6.62 -11.51
CA PRO A 561 -33.08 5.85 -12.07
C PRO A 561 -33.58 4.66 -12.89
N SER A 562 -32.75 4.20 -13.83
CA SER A 562 -33.06 3.04 -14.68
C SER A 562 -33.38 1.77 -13.89
N LEU A 563 -32.96 1.69 -12.64
CA LEU A 563 -33.26 0.60 -11.70
C LEU A 563 -34.74 0.30 -11.52
N LEU A 564 -35.62 1.28 -11.69
CA LEU A 564 -37.09 1.09 -11.58
C LEU A 564 -37.61 0.03 -12.55
N LYS A 565 -36.99 -0.12 -13.72
CA LYS A 565 -37.34 -1.15 -14.72
C LYS A 565 -37.03 -2.58 -14.26
N PHE A 566 -36.20 -2.73 -13.22
CA PHE A 566 -35.76 -4.00 -12.66
C PHE A 566 -36.41 -4.31 -11.30
N GLY A 567 -37.56 -3.70 -11.01
CA GLY A 567 -38.35 -3.99 -9.81
C GLY A 567 -37.94 -3.24 -8.55
N TYR A 568 -37.24 -2.12 -8.69
CA TYR A 568 -37.01 -1.18 -7.59
C TYR A 568 -38.19 -0.24 -7.42
N PHE A 569 -38.46 0.15 -6.18
CA PHE A 569 -39.48 1.14 -5.84
C PHE A 569 -38.94 2.12 -4.77
N PRO A 570 -39.40 3.38 -4.77
CA PRO A 570 -38.94 4.40 -3.83
C PRO A 570 -39.39 4.10 -2.39
N VAL A 571 -38.52 4.40 -1.41
CA VAL A 571 -38.77 4.16 0.03
C VAL A 571 -38.72 5.44 0.84
N ALA A 572 -37.71 6.29 0.63
CA ALA A 572 -37.48 7.52 1.36
C ALA A 572 -36.48 8.41 0.61
N THR A 573 -36.39 9.68 1.03
CA THR A 573 -35.40 10.65 0.50
C THR A 573 -34.74 11.40 1.67
N PHE A 574 -33.42 11.57 1.60
CA PHE A 574 -32.63 12.34 2.54
C PHE A 574 -31.79 13.37 1.77
N GLY A 575 -32.17 14.66 1.89
CA GLY A 575 -31.54 15.71 1.09
C GLY A 575 -31.71 15.44 -0.41
N ASN A 576 -30.58 15.24 -1.10
CA ASN A 576 -30.56 14.90 -2.53
C ASN A 576 -30.39 13.38 -2.79
N ILE A 577 -30.52 12.53 -1.78
CA ILE A 577 -30.34 11.09 -1.90
C ILE A 577 -31.69 10.39 -1.81
N ASN A 578 -32.07 9.67 -2.86
CA ASN A 578 -33.26 8.85 -2.94
C ASN A 578 -32.90 7.40 -2.63
N ILE A 579 -33.72 6.75 -1.79
CA ILE A 579 -33.61 5.35 -1.41
C ILE A 579 -34.64 4.53 -2.18
N PHE A 580 -34.16 3.49 -2.84
CA PHE A 580 -35.00 2.53 -3.55
C PHE A 580 -34.82 1.13 -2.94
N GLN A 581 -35.88 0.34 -2.88
CA GLN A 581 -35.85 -1.05 -2.43
C GLN A 581 -36.08 -2.00 -3.59
N ASN A 582 -35.25 -3.06 -3.66
CA ASN A 582 -35.37 -4.13 -4.63
C ASN A 582 -36.44 -5.16 -4.18
N LYS A 583 -37.52 -5.30 -4.93
CA LYS A 583 -38.56 -6.28 -4.70
C LYS A 583 -38.06 -7.74 -4.82
N PHE A 584 -37.05 -7.94 -5.64
CA PHE A 584 -36.55 -9.27 -6.03
C PHE A 584 -35.29 -9.72 -5.26
N THR A 585 -34.95 -9.08 -4.14
CA THR A 585 -33.76 -9.42 -3.37
C THR A 585 -33.79 -10.88 -2.90
N LEU A 586 -32.70 -11.61 -3.14
CA LEU A 586 -32.42 -12.91 -2.51
C LEU A 586 -31.67 -12.69 -1.18
N PRO A 587 -31.85 -13.57 -0.17
CA PRO A 587 -31.08 -13.52 1.05
C PRO A 587 -29.61 -13.90 0.80
N LEU A 588 -28.75 -13.75 1.82
CA LEU A 588 -27.32 -14.07 1.74
C LEU A 588 -27.04 -15.50 1.28
N GLY A 589 -27.90 -16.45 1.70
CA GLY A 589 -27.86 -17.85 1.30
C GLY A 589 -29.18 -18.31 0.70
N PHE A 590 -29.11 -19.04 -0.40
CA PHE A 590 -30.26 -19.71 -1.05
C PHE A 590 -29.82 -21.00 -1.75
N SER A 591 -30.75 -21.87 -2.11
CA SER A 591 -30.40 -23.21 -2.58
C SER A 591 -30.78 -23.46 -4.03
N TYR A 592 -29.95 -24.25 -4.71
CA TYR A 592 -30.17 -24.72 -6.06
C TYR A 592 -30.55 -26.21 -6.10
N GLU A 593 -31.47 -26.57 -7.01
CA GLU A 593 -31.85 -27.93 -7.33
C GLU A 593 -31.19 -28.47 -8.59
N LYS A 594 -30.66 -27.56 -9.41
CA LYS A 594 -29.98 -27.85 -10.67
C LYS A 594 -28.57 -27.32 -10.66
N TYR A 595 -27.72 -27.93 -11.48
CA TYR A 595 -26.39 -27.41 -11.75
C TYR A 595 -26.14 -27.29 -13.25
N ILE A 596 -25.19 -26.43 -13.60
CA ILE A 596 -24.60 -26.32 -14.95
C ILE A 596 -23.08 -26.44 -14.81
N SER A 597 -22.46 -27.21 -15.75
CA SER A 597 -21.00 -27.33 -15.74
C SER A 597 -20.34 -25.98 -16.11
N LEU A 598 -19.17 -25.71 -15.56
CA LEU A 598 -18.42 -24.50 -15.89
C LEU A 598 -18.10 -24.44 -17.40
N LYS A 599 -17.83 -25.59 -18.01
CA LYS A 599 -17.61 -25.71 -19.46
C LYS A 599 -18.82 -25.23 -20.25
N ASP A 600 -20.03 -25.75 -19.94
CA ASP A 600 -21.26 -25.34 -20.59
C ASP A 600 -21.58 -23.86 -20.34
N PHE A 601 -21.36 -23.38 -19.10
CA PHE A 601 -21.60 -22.00 -18.73
C PHE A 601 -20.74 -21.02 -19.54
N LYS A 602 -19.47 -21.35 -19.79
CA LYS A 602 -18.54 -20.52 -20.58
C LYS A 602 -18.95 -20.37 -22.05
N THR A 603 -19.78 -21.26 -22.58
CA THR A 603 -20.27 -21.15 -23.97
C THR A 603 -21.43 -20.15 -24.12
N LEU A 604 -22.00 -19.68 -23.00
CA LEU A 604 -23.13 -18.77 -23.01
C LEU A 604 -22.66 -17.30 -23.27
N SER A 605 -23.54 -16.52 -23.92
CA SER A 605 -23.37 -15.07 -23.97
C SER A 605 -23.49 -14.44 -22.57
N GLN A 606 -22.99 -13.22 -22.37
CA GLN A 606 -23.00 -12.51 -21.11
C GLN A 606 -24.38 -12.46 -20.45
N ASP A 607 -25.42 -12.08 -21.19
CA ASP A 607 -26.79 -12.01 -20.69
C ASP A 607 -27.31 -13.38 -20.27
N ARG A 608 -27.03 -14.42 -21.03
CA ARG A 608 -27.42 -15.80 -20.69
C ARG A 608 -26.64 -16.33 -19.50
N LYS A 609 -25.35 -15.97 -19.34
CA LYS A 609 -24.58 -16.27 -18.13
C LYS A 609 -25.28 -15.70 -16.89
N ILE A 610 -25.71 -14.44 -16.94
CA ILE A 610 -26.43 -13.79 -15.83
C ILE A 610 -27.74 -14.49 -15.52
N LEU A 611 -28.54 -14.84 -16.53
CA LEU A 611 -29.83 -15.53 -16.35
C LEU A 611 -29.66 -16.95 -15.83
N ALA A 612 -28.60 -17.66 -16.24
CA ALA A 612 -28.28 -19.01 -15.77
C ALA A 612 -28.06 -19.06 -14.25
N LEU A 613 -27.46 -18.00 -13.64
CA LEU A 613 -27.23 -17.91 -12.19
C LEU A 613 -28.54 -17.96 -11.36
N TYR A 614 -29.69 -17.71 -11.95
CA TYR A 614 -31.00 -17.81 -11.28
C TYR A 614 -31.68 -19.17 -11.50
N LYS A 615 -31.11 -20.03 -12.35
CA LYS A 615 -31.70 -21.37 -12.69
C LYS A 615 -30.87 -22.51 -12.13
N ALA A 616 -29.56 -22.38 -12.02
CA ALA A 616 -28.69 -23.47 -11.60
C ALA A 616 -27.37 -22.92 -10.95
N ALA A 617 -26.77 -23.74 -10.10
CA ALA A 617 -25.42 -23.50 -9.61
C ALA A 617 -24.41 -23.83 -10.70
N VAL A 618 -23.46 -22.91 -10.96
CA VAL A 618 -22.31 -23.19 -11.84
C VAL A 618 -21.26 -23.94 -11.04
N ILE A 619 -20.84 -25.11 -11.54
CA ILE A 619 -19.94 -26.02 -10.83
C ILE A 619 -18.78 -26.42 -11.74
N ASP A 620 -17.59 -26.61 -11.19
CA ASP A 620 -16.41 -27.13 -11.90
C ASP A 620 -16.67 -28.59 -12.35
N ASP A 621 -16.04 -28.97 -13.48
CA ASP A 621 -16.21 -30.32 -14.06
C ASP A 621 -15.59 -31.46 -13.21
N SER A 622 -14.76 -31.13 -12.19
CA SER A 622 -14.10 -32.05 -11.26
C SER A 622 -14.97 -32.45 -10.03
N ILE A 623 -16.23 -32.78 -10.23
CA ILE A 623 -17.30 -32.81 -9.21
C ILE A 623 -17.34 -34.07 -8.33
N ASP A 624 -17.64 -33.85 -7.01
CA ASP A 624 -18.03 -34.88 -6.03
C ASP A 624 -19.30 -35.63 -6.46
N ASP A 625 -19.34 -36.97 -6.30
CA ASP A 625 -20.46 -37.84 -6.67
C ASP A 625 -21.79 -37.48 -5.99
N LYS A 626 -21.74 -36.78 -4.85
CA LYS A 626 -22.95 -36.27 -4.18
C LYS A 626 -23.70 -35.23 -5.02
N ILE A 627 -23.01 -34.48 -5.84
CA ILE A 627 -23.57 -33.40 -6.66
C ILE A 627 -24.09 -33.97 -8.01
N LYS A 628 -23.47 -35.03 -8.51
CA LYS A 628 -23.96 -35.74 -9.71
C LYS A 628 -25.40 -36.27 -9.58
N LYS A 629 -25.92 -36.39 -8.35
CA LYS A 629 -27.31 -36.72 -8.07
C LYS A 629 -28.30 -35.60 -8.38
N LEU A 630 -27.82 -34.34 -8.47
CA LEU A 630 -28.67 -33.20 -8.82
C LEU A 630 -28.96 -33.18 -10.34
N LYS A 631 -30.08 -32.57 -10.72
CA LYS A 631 -30.45 -32.45 -12.12
C LYS A 631 -29.54 -31.48 -12.85
N LYS A 632 -28.92 -31.91 -13.97
CA LYS A 632 -28.19 -31.01 -14.85
C LYS A 632 -29.16 -30.08 -15.58
N LEU A 633 -28.88 -28.77 -15.65
CA LEU A 633 -29.68 -27.83 -16.42
C LEU A 633 -29.36 -27.99 -17.91
N ASP A 634 -30.44 -28.12 -18.74
CA ASP A 634 -30.28 -28.02 -20.19
C ASP A 634 -30.05 -26.55 -20.58
N ILE A 635 -29.04 -26.27 -21.41
CA ILE A 635 -28.75 -24.94 -21.92
C ILE A 635 -29.95 -24.32 -22.65
N LYS A 636 -30.81 -25.12 -23.23
CA LYS A 636 -32.05 -24.66 -23.87
C LYS A 636 -33.09 -24.11 -22.91
N GLU A 637 -33.03 -24.45 -21.60
CA GLU A 637 -33.89 -23.86 -20.57
C GLU A 637 -33.47 -22.41 -20.18
N ILE A 638 -32.32 -21.94 -20.65
CA ILE A 638 -31.83 -20.59 -20.41
C ILE A 638 -32.36 -19.69 -21.54
N PRO A 639 -33.20 -18.70 -21.24
CA PRO A 639 -33.75 -17.81 -22.28
C PRO A 639 -32.67 -17.01 -22.99
N SER A 640 -32.91 -16.64 -24.24
CA SER A 640 -32.04 -15.76 -25.03
C SER A 640 -32.14 -14.32 -24.55
N ASP A 641 -33.33 -13.92 -24.12
CA ASP A 641 -33.63 -12.51 -23.79
C ASP A 641 -34.19 -12.38 -22.36
N PHE A 642 -33.97 -11.21 -21.74
CA PHE A 642 -34.49 -10.91 -20.43
C PHE A 642 -36.01 -10.74 -20.42
N SER A 643 -36.67 -11.44 -19.51
CA SER A 643 -38.08 -11.29 -19.19
C SER A 643 -38.26 -11.06 -17.68
N LEU A 644 -38.82 -9.89 -17.31
CA LEU A 644 -39.06 -9.56 -15.90
C LEU A 644 -40.00 -10.58 -15.22
N LYS A 645 -40.93 -11.16 -15.96
CA LYS A 645 -41.88 -12.19 -15.45
C LYS A 645 -41.15 -13.50 -15.13
N GLU A 646 -40.23 -13.95 -16.01
CA GLU A 646 -39.44 -15.15 -15.76
C GLU A 646 -38.43 -14.92 -14.63
N TYR A 647 -37.74 -13.78 -14.65
CA TYR A 647 -36.82 -13.37 -13.60
C TYR A 647 -37.50 -13.37 -12.22
N ALA A 648 -38.70 -12.77 -12.11
CA ALA A 648 -39.47 -12.77 -10.88
C ALA A 648 -39.83 -14.18 -10.42
N ARG A 649 -40.26 -15.07 -11.34
CA ARG A 649 -40.58 -16.48 -11.05
C ARG A 649 -39.33 -17.23 -10.54
N ASP A 650 -38.22 -17.13 -11.20
CA ASP A 650 -36.97 -17.82 -10.82
C ASP A 650 -36.50 -17.39 -9.44
N ILE A 651 -36.57 -16.07 -9.13
CA ILE A 651 -36.26 -15.57 -7.79
C ILE A 651 -37.23 -16.10 -6.73
N GLU A 652 -38.53 -16.12 -6.98
CA GLU A 652 -39.51 -16.66 -6.02
C GLU A 652 -39.27 -18.16 -5.74
N LEU A 653 -38.82 -18.93 -6.75
CA LEU A 653 -38.41 -20.32 -6.55
C LEU A 653 -37.17 -20.43 -5.64
N LEU A 654 -36.15 -19.59 -5.84
CA LEU A 654 -34.94 -19.58 -5.00
C LEU A 654 -35.21 -19.11 -3.57
N LYS A 655 -36.17 -18.19 -3.37
CA LYS A 655 -36.60 -17.72 -2.04
C LYS A 655 -37.28 -18.78 -1.19
N LYS A 656 -38.01 -19.74 -1.81
CA LYS A 656 -38.76 -20.76 -1.08
C LYS A 656 -37.90 -21.58 -0.13
N VAL A 657 -36.67 -21.88 -0.54
CA VAL A 657 -35.70 -22.63 0.27
C VAL A 657 -34.44 -21.83 0.40
N SER A 658 -34.41 -20.99 1.41
CA SER A 658 -33.34 -20.05 1.64
C SER A 658 -32.86 -20.07 3.10
N PHE A 659 -31.63 -19.63 3.31
CA PHE A 659 -31.00 -19.50 4.62
C PHE A 659 -31.58 -18.32 5.39
N VAL A 660 -32.19 -18.59 6.54
CA VAL A 660 -32.73 -17.59 7.45
C VAL A 660 -31.68 -17.26 8.49
N ILE A 661 -31.18 -16.03 8.44
CA ILE A 661 -30.16 -15.55 9.36
C ILE A 661 -30.80 -15.23 10.72
N ILE A 662 -30.24 -15.79 11.78
CA ILE A 662 -30.61 -15.51 13.19
C ILE A 662 -29.70 -14.45 13.77
N LYS A 663 -28.38 -14.55 13.50
CA LYS A 663 -27.37 -13.61 13.96
C LYS A 663 -26.30 -13.41 12.89
N HIS A 664 -25.86 -12.18 12.69
CA HIS A 664 -24.73 -11.90 11.80
C HIS A 664 -23.83 -10.78 12.32
N GLY A 665 -22.55 -10.93 12.07
CA GLY A 665 -21.50 -9.92 12.18
C GLY A 665 -20.62 -9.97 10.91
N GLN A 666 -19.46 -9.36 10.98
CA GLN A 666 -18.50 -9.40 9.87
C GLN A 666 -17.82 -10.77 9.75
N ASN A 667 -17.54 -11.42 10.88
CA ASN A 667 -16.78 -12.69 10.94
C ASN A 667 -17.63 -13.92 11.25
N ASN A 668 -18.86 -13.74 11.72
CA ASN A 668 -19.71 -14.83 12.20
C ASN A 668 -21.14 -14.64 11.71
N ILE A 669 -21.70 -15.70 11.14
CA ILE A 669 -23.09 -15.74 10.67
C ILE A 669 -23.70 -17.04 11.16
N GLN A 670 -24.88 -16.97 11.77
CA GLN A 670 -25.62 -18.11 12.25
C GLN A 670 -27.06 -18.04 11.74
N GLY A 671 -27.61 -19.17 11.35
CA GLY A 671 -28.95 -19.24 10.86
C GLY A 671 -29.39 -20.68 10.61
N GLN A 672 -30.54 -20.82 9.97
CA GLN A 672 -31.14 -22.12 9.67
C GLN A 672 -31.68 -22.17 8.24
N ILE A 673 -31.76 -23.39 7.71
CA ILE A 673 -32.42 -23.66 6.45
C ILE A 673 -33.28 -24.92 6.60
N ASN A 674 -34.44 -24.96 5.92
CA ASN A 674 -35.27 -26.14 5.80
C ASN A 674 -35.37 -26.57 4.35
N THR A 675 -34.88 -27.76 4.02
CA THR A 675 -34.84 -28.28 2.67
C THR A 675 -35.77 -29.51 2.50
N ASP A 676 -36.54 -29.53 1.41
CA ASP A 676 -37.44 -30.62 1.05
C ASP A 676 -36.74 -31.81 0.37
N LYS A 677 -35.54 -31.60 -0.15
CA LYS A 677 -34.67 -32.56 -0.84
C LYS A 677 -33.22 -32.12 -0.81
N ASP A 678 -32.32 -32.97 -1.27
CA ASP A 678 -30.90 -32.65 -1.40
C ASP A 678 -30.70 -31.49 -2.38
N LYS A 679 -29.90 -30.48 -1.99
CA LYS A 679 -29.65 -29.23 -2.74
C LYS A 679 -28.21 -28.77 -2.60
N ILE A 680 -27.84 -27.77 -3.36
CA ILE A 680 -26.64 -27.00 -3.12
C ILE A 680 -27.07 -25.70 -2.45
N LEU A 681 -26.64 -25.48 -1.21
CA LEU A 681 -26.78 -24.20 -0.54
C LEU A 681 -25.64 -23.30 -0.97
N PHE A 682 -25.98 -22.21 -1.60
CA PHE A 682 -25.08 -21.14 -2.06
C PHE A 682 -25.11 -20.00 -1.08
N PHE A 683 -23.94 -19.38 -0.84
CA PHE A 683 -23.81 -18.11 -0.14
C PHE A 683 -23.17 -17.06 -1.07
N SER A 684 -23.78 -15.88 -1.15
CA SER A 684 -23.22 -14.74 -1.90
C SER A 684 -22.00 -14.13 -1.18
N ILE A 685 -21.08 -14.99 -0.76
CA ILE A 685 -19.81 -14.68 -0.08
C ILE A 685 -18.69 -15.27 -0.94
N PRO A 686 -17.70 -14.47 -1.39
CA PRO A 686 -16.56 -15.02 -2.11
C PRO A 686 -15.84 -16.10 -1.32
N LEU A 687 -15.51 -17.21 -1.99
CA LEU A 687 -14.83 -18.34 -1.35
C LEU A 687 -13.43 -17.93 -0.91
N ASP A 688 -13.17 -18.10 0.38
CA ASP A 688 -11.84 -17.95 1.00
C ASP A 688 -11.60 -19.12 1.94
N LYS A 689 -10.36 -19.62 1.99
CA LYS A 689 -9.97 -20.76 2.84
C LYS A 689 -10.11 -20.49 4.34
N GLY A 690 -10.27 -19.24 4.75
CA GLY A 690 -10.48 -18.83 6.14
C GLY A 690 -11.90 -19.07 6.63
N TRP A 691 -12.88 -19.30 5.74
CA TRP A 691 -14.24 -19.65 6.12
C TRP A 691 -14.33 -21.08 6.62
N ASN A 692 -14.84 -21.25 7.82
CA ASN A 692 -15.18 -22.52 8.44
C ASN A 692 -16.71 -22.59 8.59
N ILE A 693 -17.31 -23.60 7.97
CA ILE A 693 -18.77 -23.79 7.98
C ILE A 693 -19.10 -25.06 8.74
N LYS A 694 -20.08 -24.96 9.64
CA LYS A 694 -20.65 -26.08 10.37
C LYS A 694 -22.13 -26.22 10.00
N VAL A 695 -22.54 -27.44 9.80
CA VAL A 695 -23.96 -27.85 9.65
C VAL A 695 -24.27 -28.77 10.82
N ASP A 696 -25.27 -28.41 11.64
CA ASP A 696 -25.67 -29.15 12.83
C ASP A 696 -24.52 -29.42 13.82
N GLY A 697 -23.59 -28.46 13.93
CA GLY A 697 -22.39 -28.54 14.76
C GLY A 697 -21.20 -29.24 14.10
N GLU A 698 -21.38 -29.97 13.00
CA GLU A 698 -20.32 -30.70 12.30
C GLU A 698 -19.69 -29.85 11.19
N ARG A 699 -18.33 -29.85 11.09
CA ARG A 699 -17.61 -29.14 10.04
C ARG A 699 -17.88 -29.81 8.68
N VAL A 700 -18.24 -28.98 7.68
CA VAL A 700 -18.47 -29.43 6.30
C VAL A 700 -17.43 -28.81 5.35
N ASN A 701 -17.11 -29.57 4.30
CA ASN A 701 -16.23 -29.04 3.25
C ASN A 701 -17.00 -28.07 2.37
N THR A 702 -16.40 -26.92 2.12
CA THR A 702 -16.90 -25.93 1.17
C THR A 702 -16.42 -26.25 -0.23
N MET A 703 -17.24 -25.92 -1.20
CA MET A 703 -16.92 -26.02 -2.62
C MET A 703 -17.07 -24.66 -3.30
N MET A 704 -16.38 -24.49 -4.42
CA MET A 704 -16.57 -23.31 -5.25
C MET A 704 -17.80 -23.49 -6.13
N VAL A 705 -18.75 -22.57 -6.04
CA VAL A 705 -19.91 -22.49 -6.93
C VAL A 705 -20.00 -21.10 -7.53
N ASN A 706 -20.68 -20.99 -8.67
CA ASN A 706 -20.88 -19.73 -9.37
C ASN A 706 -19.55 -18.98 -9.57
N ILE A 707 -18.50 -19.73 -9.97
CA ILE A 707 -17.16 -19.26 -10.37
C ILE A 707 -16.28 -18.81 -9.18
N GLY A 708 -16.87 -18.27 -8.12
CA GLY A 708 -16.04 -17.68 -7.06
C GLY A 708 -16.67 -17.65 -5.66
N PHE A 709 -17.82 -18.29 -5.46
CA PHE A 709 -18.55 -18.17 -4.20
C PHE A 709 -18.62 -19.48 -3.43
N ILE A 710 -19.05 -19.38 -2.17
CA ILE A 710 -19.19 -20.52 -1.27
C ILE A 710 -20.45 -21.32 -1.63
N GLY A 711 -20.28 -22.62 -1.80
CA GLY A 711 -21.34 -23.61 -1.84
C GLY A 711 -21.10 -24.75 -0.86
N ILE A 712 -22.18 -25.35 -0.36
CA ILE A 712 -22.16 -26.60 0.41
C ILE A 712 -23.28 -27.53 -0.06
N PRO A 713 -23.02 -28.84 -0.18
CA PRO A 713 -24.10 -29.79 -0.35
C PRO A 713 -24.92 -29.90 0.95
N ILE A 714 -26.24 -29.88 0.85
CA ILE A 714 -27.13 -29.97 1.99
C ILE A 714 -28.21 -31.02 1.70
N ASN A 715 -28.42 -31.92 2.66
CA ASN A 715 -29.40 -32.96 2.55
C ASN A 715 -30.82 -32.45 2.88
N LYS A 716 -31.84 -33.26 2.62
CA LYS A 716 -33.22 -32.99 3.07
C LYS A 716 -33.27 -32.87 4.58
N GLY A 717 -33.93 -31.82 5.10
CA GLY A 717 -34.17 -31.63 6.55
C GLY A 717 -34.06 -30.16 6.99
N VAL A 718 -34.15 -29.96 8.30
CA VAL A 718 -33.90 -28.66 8.96
C VAL A 718 -32.48 -28.68 9.50
N HIS A 719 -31.71 -27.70 9.10
CA HIS A 719 -30.30 -27.62 9.46
C HIS A 719 -29.94 -26.29 10.09
N GLN A 720 -29.16 -26.36 11.15
CA GLN A 720 -28.49 -25.19 11.78
C GLN A 720 -27.13 -24.96 11.10
N ILE A 721 -26.87 -23.74 10.63
CA ILE A 721 -25.64 -23.43 9.91
C ILE A 721 -24.91 -22.30 10.61
N GLU A 722 -23.62 -22.52 10.82
CA GLU A 722 -22.70 -21.56 11.37
C GLU A 722 -21.56 -21.32 10.39
N LEU A 723 -21.31 -20.06 10.02
CA LEU A 723 -20.16 -19.61 9.25
C LEU A 723 -19.27 -18.77 10.16
N SER A 724 -18.00 -19.11 10.25
CA SER A 724 -17.01 -18.33 10.99
C SER A 724 -15.76 -18.11 10.16
N TYR A 725 -15.25 -16.87 10.15
CA TYR A 725 -14.06 -16.52 9.40
C TYR A 725 -12.86 -16.28 10.31
N THR A 726 -11.76 -16.92 9.96
CA THR A 726 -10.43 -16.62 10.53
C THR A 726 -9.39 -16.86 9.44
N PRO A 727 -8.48 -15.90 9.17
CA PRO A 727 -7.39 -16.10 8.21
C PRO A 727 -6.62 -17.39 8.52
N VAL A 728 -6.22 -18.14 7.48
CA VAL A 728 -5.69 -19.51 7.62
C VAL A 728 -4.51 -19.59 8.59
N TYR A 729 -3.62 -18.60 8.56
CA TYR A 729 -2.40 -18.58 9.37
C TYR A 729 -2.51 -17.68 10.61
N TYR A 730 -3.72 -17.27 10.99
CA TYR A 730 -3.92 -16.35 12.13
C TYR A 730 -3.28 -16.88 13.41
N TYR A 731 -3.66 -18.07 13.84
CA TYR A 731 -3.12 -18.68 15.08
C TYR A 731 -1.68 -19.13 14.92
N THR A 732 -1.33 -19.75 13.80
CA THR A 732 0.05 -20.18 13.52
C THR A 732 1.02 -18.98 13.55
N GLY A 733 0.66 -17.89 12.88
CA GLY A 733 1.45 -16.66 12.89
C GLY A 733 1.56 -16.05 14.28
N ALA A 734 0.44 -16.05 15.05
CA ALA A 734 0.42 -15.53 16.44
C ALA A 734 1.35 -16.34 17.35
N TYR A 735 1.25 -17.68 17.34
CA TYR A 735 2.11 -18.53 18.16
C TYR A 735 3.59 -18.40 17.80
N LEU A 736 3.93 -18.39 16.51
CA LEU A 736 5.31 -18.19 16.06
C LEU A 736 5.86 -16.83 16.52
N SER A 737 5.07 -15.77 16.38
CA SER A 737 5.47 -14.44 16.87
C SER A 737 5.70 -14.44 18.39
N LEU A 738 4.77 -14.97 19.17
CA LEU A 738 4.87 -14.99 20.65
C LEU A 738 6.09 -15.80 21.12
N ILE A 739 6.31 -16.99 20.57
CA ILE A 739 7.48 -17.83 20.90
C ILE A 739 8.76 -17.08 20.55
N SER A 740 8.81 -16.44 19.39
CA SER A 740 10.00 -15.71 18.94
C SER A 740 10.28 -14.47 19.78
N PHE A 741 9.25 -13.74 20.20
CA PHE A 741 9.40 -12.63 21.17
C PHE A 741 9.91 -13.13 22.52
N PHE A 742 9.37 -14.23 23.01
CA PHE A 742 9.84 -14.83 24.27
C PHE A 742 11.33 -15.24 24.17
N LEU A 743 11.72 -15.93 23.11
CA LEU A 743 13.11 -16.31 22.86
C LEU A 743 14.02 -15.07 22.74
N PHE A 744 13.58 -14.04 22.04
CA PHE A 744 14.31 -12.78 21.93
C PHE A 744 14.50 -12.10 23.30
N MET A 745 13.48 -12.07 24.15
CA MET A 745 13.59 -11.55 25.53
C MET A 745 14.55 -12.38 26.38
N CYS A 746 14.52 -13.71 26.28
CA CYS A 746 15.48 -14.59 26.94
C CYS A 746 16.92 -14.29 26.54
N LEU A 747 17.19 -14.07 25.24
CA LEU A 747 18.51 -13.71 24.74
C LEU A 747 18.99 -12.34 25.29
N ILE A 748 18.08 -11.36 25.41
CA ILE A 748 18.41 -10.06 26.03
C ILE A 748 18.77 -10.24 27.52
N ILE A 749 17.96 -10.97 28.27
CA ILE A 749 18.21 -11.24 29.70
C ILE A 749 19.55 -11.96 29.88
N PHE A 750 19.81 -12.99 29.07
CA PHE A 750 21.09 -13.72 29.12
C PHE A 750 22.29 -12.81 28.87
N LYS A 751 22.19 -11.91 27.85
CA LYS A 751 23.22 -10.90 27.59
C LYS A 751 23.46 -9.98 28.80
N GLN A 752 22.39 -9.52 29.42
CA GLN A 752 22.49 -8.63 30.62
C GLN A 752 23.11 -9.36 31.81
N LEU A 753 22.74 -10.61 32.06
CA LEU A 753 23.31 -11.43 33.15
C LEU A 753 24.78 -11.70 32.92
N LYS A 754 25.20 -12.03 31.68
CA LYS A 754 26.59 -12.20 31.31
C LYS A 754 27.40 -10.92 31.55
N TYR A 755 26.90 -9.77 31.13
CA TYR A 755 27.53 -8.47 31.33
C TYR A 755 27.69 -8.13 32.82
N ARG A 756 26.67 -8.42 33.67
CA ARG A 756 26.75 -8.21 35.11
C ARG A 756 27.80 -9.12 35.76
N LYS A 757 27.90 -10.39 35.34
CA LYS A 757 28.94 -11.30 35.86
C LYS A 757 30.34 -10.82 35.51
N GLU A 758 30.57 -10.39 34.25
CA GLU A 758 31.86 -9.85 33.80
C GLU A 758 32.24 -8.58 34.58
N LYS A 759 31.27 -7.69 34.88
CA LYS A 759 31.52 -6.48 35.66
C LYS A 759 31.81 -6.78 37.13
N LEU A 760 31.23 -7.81 37.73
CA LEU A 760 31.47 -8.24 39.09
C LEU A 760 32.79 -9.03 39.27
N SER A 761 33.35 -9.55 38.18
CA SER A 761 34.61 -10.29 38.16
C SER A 761 35.85 -9.41 37.91
N LEU A 762 35.66 -8.10 37.60
CA LEU A 762 36.75 -7.15 37.54
C LEU A 762 37.08 -6.67 38.93
N PRO A 763 38.33 -6.79 39.43
CA PRO A 763 38.71 -6.23 40.71
C PRO A 763 38.58 -4.70 40.68
N ASP A 764 38.07 -4.13 41.78
CA ASP A 764 38.01 -2.66 41.96
C ASP A 764 39.42 -2.06 41.72
N GLN A 765 39.60 -1.39 40.58
CA GLN A 765 40.76 -0.53 40.33
C GLN A 765 40.43 0.89 40.71
#